data_7b6fef8987297b851876886d9ed0d303
#
_entry.id   7b6fef8987297b851876886d9ed0d303
#
_cell.length_a   1.000
_cell.length_b   1.000
_cell.length_c   1.000
_cell.angle_alpha   90.00
_cell.angle_beta   90.00
_cell.angle_gamma   90.00
#
_symmetry.space_group_name_H-M   'P 1'
#
loop_
_entity.id
_entity.type
_entity.pdbx_description
1 polymer ?
#
loop_
_entity_poly.entity_id
_entity_poly.type
_entity_poly.pdbx_seq_one_letter_code
_entity_poly.pdbx_strand_id
1 'polypeptide(L)'
;SPIVASGLGLLKSLYPEASNTWLIQTLLNSADPIDENNPDFVGQLGSGRLNINSALLQGIYPRLSYSSYSLSLSNDNGDGLLSPGEGATMRVNLFNDPGWVDALDVTGVLSCDSEYISITDSTGSYGNINNGNIAVSYPDGYTISVAEDAPSGLYQMNLMVSANAASENPYDTYLEFSVDVSIWQVNFPISSSTIKGGNAVVDLDGDGSNEIIYTAHDSLLHAVNADGSEIAGFPVMLNYLAEATPSVGDVDNDGDLEVVVGSLDLNLYVVQHDGTAESIHVAPGFMLAPASLYDFDGDGDLEIVSVSYNDELAVMHHDGTALPNFPMTLDGNMTVGAAIGDIDGDGSVNIVVGTWGDRLHAINLDGTEAAGFPVVLADRVRSAPILANLDGSTDGSLEILFGCDDNKLHAYDSGGNELWYVSSASQNIQADPSVADMDGDGDLEIIIGGLDRLIYAVDHTGTFLEGWPVGTGGAIYSSPAIADIDDDGFAEVFIGSNDRLLYGLNLDGSNVGGFPVENTGNIQGSPTVADLDGDSDLEIIVGADDKLLVMDISSNGETASYWPTHRGNLHRTGVLLTTVGVEERRGLPMSHKLYANYPNPFNPTTSIAFDIAEDTHVSLQILDIRGRVVGELISAPMTSGSYRLKWNGELRGRPADAGIYFYRLSSQNSILVRKMTLLK
;
A
#
# COMPACT_ATOMS: atom_id res chain seq x y z
N SER A 1 -50.62 27.13 23.29
CA SER A 1 -51.11 25.74 23.30
C SER A 1 -51.40 25.33 24.75
N PRO A 2 -52.48 24.61 25.06
CA PRO A 2 -52.76 24.09 26.41
C PRO A 2 -51.64 23.25 26.97
N ILE A 3 -50.90 22.52 26.10
CA ILE A 3 -49.75 21.69 26.50
C ILE A 3 -48.58 22.56 26.98
N VAL A 4 -48.30 23.68 26.29
CA VAL A 4 -47.28 24.64 26.72
C VAL A 4 -47.66 25.28 28.06
N ALA A 5 -48.91 25.67 28.21
CA ALA A 5 -49.40 26.24 29.47
C ALA A 5 -49.33 25.25 30.65
N SER A 6 -49.63 23.97 30.39
CA SER A 6 -49.49 22.91 31.39
C SER A 6 -48.00 22.68 31.76
N GLY A 7 -47.08 22.69 30.76
CA GLY A 7 -45.66 22.62 31.00
C GLY A 7 -45.11 23.76 31.85
N LEU A 8 -45.52 24.99 31.55
CA LEU A 8 -45.18 26.17 32.38
C LEU A 8 -45.76 26.08 33.79
N GLY A 9 -46.97 25.53 33.95
CA GLY A 9 -47.60 25.30 35.27
C GLY A 9 -46.82 24.28 36.10
N LEU A 10 -46.33 23.18 35.48
CA LEU A 10 -45.49 22.19 36.13
C LEU A 10 -44.15 22.79 36.54
N LEU A 11 -43.49 23.55 35.66
CA LEU A 11 -42.24 24.25 35.97
C LEU A 11 -42.43 25.23 37.12
N LYS A 12 -43.51 26.02 37.11
CA LYS A 12 -43.80 26.96 38.18
C LYS A 12 -44.06 26.27 39.51
N SER A 13 -44.65 25.09 39.52
CA SER A 13 -44.83 24.30 40.74
C SER A 13 -43.56 23.78 41.35
N LEU A 14 -42.58 23.46 40.50
CA LEU A 14 -41.24 22.99 40.90
C LEU A 14 -40.33 24.15 41.30
N TYR A 15 -40.46 25.30 40.60
CA TYR A 15 -39.69 26.52 40.82
C TYR A 15 -40.60 27.71 41.15
N PRO A 16 -41.15 27.78 42.37
CA PRO A 16 -42.16 28.77 42.73
C PRO A 16 -41.70 30.23 42.61
N GLU A 17 -40.41 30.46 42.86
CA GLU A 17 -39.79 31.80 42.83
C GLU A 17 -39.31 32.24 41.47
N ALA A 18 -39.29 31.32 40.47
CA ALA A 18 -38.82 31.65 39.14
C ALA A 18 -39.71 32.66 38.41
N SER A 19 -39.06 33.59 37.68
CA SER A 19 -39.79 34.56 36.84
C SER A 19 -40.48 33.89 35.65
N ASN A 20 -41.54 34.50 35.13
CA ASN A 20 -42.22 34.00 33.93
C ASN A 20 -41.26 33.94 32.72
N THR A 21 -40.34 34.91 32.62
CA THR A 21 -39.34 34.93 31.56
C THR A 21 -38.40 33.71 31.65
N TRP A 22 -37.93 33.38 32.85
CA TRP A 22 -37.11 32.22 33.09
C TRP A 22 -37.84 30.91 32.73
N LEU A 23 -39.11 30.78 33.20
CA LEU A 23 -39.91 29.58 32.89
C LEU A 23 -40.14 29.37 31.40
N ILE A 24 -40.42 30.47 30.66
CA ILE A 24 -40.59 30.40 29.20
C ILE A 24 -39.27 30.03 28.52
N GLN A 25 -38.17 30.67 28.92
CA GLN A 25 -36.84 30.39 28.32
C GLN A 25 -36.38 28.95 28.60
N THR A 26 -36.61 28.45 29.82
CA THR A 26 -36.36 27.07 30.20
C THR A 26 -37.09 26.08 29.31
N LEU A 27 -38.39 26.35 29.04
CA LEU A 27 -39.19 25.51 28.17
C LEU A 27 -38.75 25.55 26.71
N LEU A 28 -38.28 26.71 26.22
CA LEU A 28 -37.76 26.86 24.86
C LEU A 28 -36.38 26.19 24.68
N ASN A 29 -35.48 26.37 25.65
CA ASN A 29 -34.13 25.81 25.62
C ASN A 29 -34.13 24.28 25.76
N SER A 30 -35.11 23.70 26.39
CA SER A 30 -35.27 22.25 26.59
C SER A 30 -36.02 21.54 25.47
N ALA A 31 -36.44 22.26 24.42
CA ALA A 31 -37.17 21.68 23.30
C ALA A 31 -36.21 20.80 22.45
N ASP A 32 -36.68 19.63 22.02
CA ASP A 32 -35.92 18.77 21.14
C ASP A 32 -35.77 19.39 19.73
N PRO A 33 -34.58 19.48 19.15
CA PRO A 33 -34.37 19.92 17.76
C PRO A 33 -35.17 19.04 16.78
N ILE A 34 -35.77 19.63 15.75
CA ILE A 34 -36.55 18.92 14.74
C ILE A 34 -36.13 19.26 13.30
N ASP A 35 -35.10 20.10 13.15
CA ASP A 35 -34.60 20.54 11.84
C ASP A 35 -34.05 19.38 11.03
N GLU A 36 -33.31 18.43 11.64
CA GLU A 36 -32.77 17.24 10.98
C GLU A 36 -33.86 16.35 10.36
N ASN A 37 -35.01 16.27 11.00
CA ASN A 37 -36.15 15.52 10.48
C ASN A 37 -37.03 16.33 9.48
N ASN A 38 -36.67 17.59 9.24
CA ASN A 38 -37.43 18.53 8.40
C ASN A 38 -36.46 19.42 7.59
N PRO A 39 -35.61 18.86 6.73
CA PRO A 39 -34.51 19.59 6.09
C PRO A 39 -34.94 20.77 5.23
N ASP A 40 -36.19 20.74 4.71
CA ASP A 40 -36.73 21.83 3.88
C ASP A 40 -37.15 23.06 4.71
N PHE A 41 -37.18 22.96 6.06
CA PHE A 41 -37.67 23.98 6.97
C PHE A 41 -36.68 24.38 8.05
N VAL A 42 -35.40 24.11 7.85
CA VAL A 42 -34.32 24.43 8.80
C VAL A 42 -34.37 25.91 9.20
N GLY A 43 -34.35 26.16 10.51
CA GLY A 43 -34.43 27.49 11.08
C GLY A 43 -35.83 28.16 11.02
N GLN A 44 -36.85 27.48 10.48
CA GLN A 44 -38.23 28.00 10.39
C GLN A 44 -39.21 27.39 11.42
N LEU A 45 -38.77 26.33 12.10
CA LEU A 45 -39.61 25.54 13.01
C LEU A 45 -39.54 25.99 14.48
N GLY A 46 -38.91 27.13 14.73
CA GLY A 46 -38.74 27.70 16.07
C GLY A 46 -37.77 26.87 16.93
N SER A 47 -38.03 26.74 18.24
CA SER A 47 -37.15 26.02 19.18
C SER A 47 -37.27 24.48 19.10
N GLY A 48 -38.16 23.94 18.26
CA GLY A 48 -38.34 22.51 18.11
C GLY A 48 -39.55 21.92 18.83
N ARG A 49 -39.48 20.60 19.09
CA ARG A 49 -40.55 19.84 19.75
C ARG A 49 -40.52 20.04 21.27
N LEU A 50 -41.65 20.39 21.88
CA LEU A 50 -41.75 20.57 23.31
C LEU A 50 -41.32 19.32 24.10
N ASN A 51 -40.34 19.50 24.99
CA ASN A 51 -39.84 18.47 25.91
C ASN A 51 -39.96 18.95 27.36
N ILE A 52 -41.12 18.65 28.01
CA ILE A 52 -41.41 19.05 29.37
C ILE A 52 -40.48 18.35 30.38
N ASN A 53 -40.12 17.11 30.11
CA ASN A 53 -39.18 16.35 30.97
C ASN A 53 -37.82 17.05 31.06
N SER A 54 -37.25 17.40 29.91
CA SER A 54 -35.99 18.17 29.88
C SER A 54 -36.14 19.52 30.59
N ALA A 55 -37.24 20.22 30.39
CA ALA A 55 -37.49 21.49 31.07
C ALA A 55 -37.56 21.35 32.60
N LEU A 56 -38.16 20.29 33.13
CA LEU A 56 -38.24 20.04 34.57
C LEU A 56 -36.88 19.70 35.18
N LEU A 57 -35.99 19.04 34.41
CA LEU A 57 -34.68 18.62 34.86
C LEU A 57 -33.61 19.71 34.74
N GLN A 58 -33.82 20.75 33.92
CA GLN A 58 -32.86 21.81 33.59
C GLN A 58 -32.30 22.55 34.81
N GLY A 59 -33.09 22.73 35.87
CA GLY A 59 -32.67 23.36 37.11
C GLY A 59 -32.06 22.40 38.15
N ILE A 60 -31.90 21.11 37.82
CA ILE A 60 -31.44 20.06 38.75
C ILE A 60 -30.17 19.40 38.25
N TYR A 61 -30.10 19.12 36.93
CA TYR A 61 -29.01 18.39 36.32
C TYR A 61 -28.32 19.25 35.26
N PRO A 62 -26.99 19.04 35.03
CA PRO A 62 -26.30 19.54 33.85
C PRO A 62 -26.81 18.82 32.61
N ARG A 63 -26.50 19.36 31.42
CA ARG A 63 -26.66 18.66 30.15
C ARG A 63 -25.33 18.68 29.40
N LEU A 64 -24.62 17.60 29.52
CA LEU A 64 -23.33 17.44 28.89
C LEU A 64 -23.48 16.79 27.52
N SER A 65 -22.82 17.34 26.53
CA SER A 65 -22.74 16.82 25.17
C SER A 65 -21.29 16.76 24.71
N TYR A 66 -21.01 15.83 23.78
CA TYR A 66 -19.73 15.78 23.05
C TYR A 66 -19.62 17.01 22.12
N SER A 67 -18.43 17.61 22.06
CA SER A 67 -18.18 18.76 21.19
C SER A 67 -17.18 18.42 20.10
N SER A 68 -16.00 17.89 20.49
CA SER A 68 -14.93 17.51 19.60
C SER A 68 -13.88 16.68 20.34
N TYR A 69 -12.93 16.14 19.61
CA TYR A 69 -11.69 15.59 20.19
C TYR A 69 -10.46 16.14 19.47
N SER A 70 -9.29 15.94 20.08
CA SER A 70 -7.98 16.13 19.46
C SER A 70 -7.10 14.95 19.82
N LEU A 71 -6.22 14.55 18.88
CA LEU A 71 -5.24 13.50 19.06
C LEU A 71 -3.84 14.13 19.17
N SER A 72 -3.00 13.48 19.98
CA SER A 72 -1.55 13.66 19.97
C SER A 72 -0.98 12.29 19.72
N LEU A 73 -0.53 12.05 18.50
CA LEU A 73 -0.10 10.75 18.02
C LEU A 73 1.19 10.29 18.71
N SER A 74 1.39 8.99 18.77
CA SER A 74 2.60 8.34 19.26
C SER A 74 2.92 7.17 18.33
N ASN A 75 4.15 7.00 17.95
CA ASN A 75 4.64 6.19 16.83
C ASN A 75 3.99 6.66 15.50
N ASP A 76 3.85 7.99 15.37
CA ASP A 76 3.30 8.66 14.21
C ASP A 76 4.25 8.47 13.03
N ASN A 77 3.74 8.00 11.88
CA ASN A 77 4.44 7.88 10.61
C ASN A 77 4.74 9.25 9.95
N GLY A 78 4.25 10.35 10.50
CA GLY A 78 4.49 11.71 10.03
C GLY A 78 3.30 12.32 9.32
N ASP A 79 2.26 11.53 8.99
CA ASP A 79 1.08 11.96 8.24
C ASP A 79 0.10 12.79 9.07
N GLY A 80 0.18 12.73 10.42
CA GLY A 80 -0.71 13.43 11.33
C GLY A 80 -2.13 12.87 11.41
N LEU A 81 -2.38 11.70 10.82
CA LEU A 81 -3.60 10.90 10.92
C LEU A 81 -3.39 9.76 11.93
N LEU A 82 -4.45 9.13 12.36
CA LEU A 82 -4.34 7.94 13.21
C LEU A 82 -4.41 6.70 12.31
N SER A 83 -3.30 5.98 12.22
CA SER A 83 -3.12 4.85 11.31
C SER A 83 -3.03 3.50 12.03
N PRO A 84 -3.19 2.36 11.35
CA PRO A 84 -2.94 1.05 11.93
C PRO A 84 -1.52 0.94 12.51
N GLY A 85 -1.39 0.34 13.69
CA GLY A 85 -0.11 0.24 14.41
C GLY A 85 0.22 1.43 15.32
N GLU A 86 -0.46 2.54 15.18
CA GLU A 86 -0.21 3.76 15.94
C GLU A 86 -0.96 3.85 17.26
N GLY A 87 -0.53 4.79 18.08
CA GLY A 87 -1.18 5.17 19.32
C GLY A 87 -1.46 6.65 19.40
N ALA A 88 -2.35 7.04 20.29
CA ALA A 88 -2.64 8.45 20.52
C ALA A 88 -3.03 8.74 21.97
N THR A 89 -2.68 9.95 22.41
CA THR A 89 -3.36 10.57 23.55
C THR A 89 -4.51 11.40 23.03
N MET A 90 -5.74 10.94 23.32
CA MET A 90 -6.98 11.59 22.92
C MET A 90 -7.44 12.55 24.01
N ARG A 91 -7.76 13.78 23.63
CA ARG A 91 -8.43 14.75 24.51
C ARG A 91 -9.80 15.06 23.97
N VAL A 92 -10.82 14.81 24.78
CA VAL A 92 -12.23 15.02 24.41
C VAL A 92 -12.74 16.32 25.02
N ASN A 93 -13.45 17.11 24.25
CA ASN A 93 -14.12 18.32 24.66
C ASN A 93 -15.59 18.03 24.97
N LEU A 94 -16.03 18.42 26.17
CA LEU A 94 -17.41 18.35 26.60
C LEU A 94 -17.99 19.75 26.70
N PHE A 95 -19.23 19.91 26.28
CA PHE A 95 -20.01 21.16 26.38
C PHE A 95 -21.18 20.99 27.35
N ASN A 96 -21.36 21.94 28.27
CA ASN A 96 -22.52 21.99 29.11
C ASN A 96 -23.53 23.00 28.52
N ASP A 97 -24.67 22.51 28.06
CA ASP A 97 -25.64 23.28 27.31
C ASP A 97 -26.13 24.51 28.10
N PRO A 98 -26.31 25.67 27.42
CA PRO A 98 -26.78 26.87 28.07
C PRO A 98 -28.15 26.71 28.74
N GLY A 99 -28.30 27.28 29.94
CA GLY A 99 -29.55 27.24 30.70
C GLY A 99 -29.69 26.02 31.62
N TRP A 100 -28.72 25.10 31.62
CA TRP A 100 -28.65 23.98 32.56
C TRP A 100 -27.76 24.35 33.76
N VAL A 101 -27.74 23.53 34.81
CA VAL A 101 -26.89 23.80 35.97
C VAL A 101 -25.41 23.50 35.65
N ASP A 102 -24.49 24.07 36.44
CA ASP A 102 -23.08 23.75 36.35
C ASP A 102 -22.84 22.28 36.66
N ALA A 103 -21.98 21.66 35.90
CA ALA A 103 -21.51 20.29 36.14
C ALA A 103 -20.26 20.35 37.01
N LEU A 104 -20.27 19.67 38.15
CA LEU A 104 -19.18 19.68 39.13
C LEU A 104 -18.45 18.33 39.11
N ASP A 105 -17.12 18.39 39.27
CA ASP A 105 -16.23 17.22 39.37
C ASP A 105 -16.48 16.21 38.23
N VAL A 106 -16.53 16.73 36.99
CA VAL A 106 -16.82 15.92 35.79
C VAL A 106 -15.70 14.97 35.48
N THR A 107 -16.02 13.69 35.34
CA THR A 107 -15.12 12.63 34.93
C THR A 107 -15.71 11.84 33.75
N GLY A 108 -14.85 11.24 32.94
CA GLY A 108 -15.26 10.38 31.81
C GLY A 108 -14.54 9.04 31.82
N VAL A 109 -15.23 8.00 31.35
CA VAL A 109 -14.64 6.68 31.10
C VAL A 109 -14.89 6.34 29.63
N LEU A 110 -13.81 6.22 28.85
CA LEU A 110 -13.82 5.90 27.43
C LEU A 110 -13.81 4.40 27.24
N SER A 111 -14.59 3.90 26.28
CA SER A 111 -14.58 2.51 25.82
C SER A 111 -14.82 2.42 24.32
N CYS A 112 -14.35 1.33 23.71
CA CYS A 112 -14.61 0.97 22.32
C CYS A 112 -14.99 -0.51 22.30
N ASP A 113 -15.94 -0.89 21.44
CA ASP A 113 -16.37 -2.29 21.30
C ASP A 113 -15.57 -3.02 20.21
N SER A 114 -14.76 -2.31 19.41
CA SER A 114 -13.91 -2.90 18.39
C SER A 114 -12.71 -3.61 19.01
N GLU A 115 -12.35 -4.76 18.48
CA GLU A 115 -11.13 -5.50 18.85
C GLU A 115 -9.85 -4.81 18.35
N TYR A 116 -9.97 -3.92 17.36
CA TYR A 116 -8.84 -3.19 16.77
C TYR A 116 -8.41 -1.97 17.57
N ILE A 117 -9.23 -1.45 18.49
CA ILE A 117 -8.88 -0.30 19.33
C ILE A 117 -8.65 -0.75 20.77
N SER A 118 -7.44 -0.61 21.24
CA SER A 118 -7.07 -0.83 22.64
C SER A 118 -7.01 0.48 23.41
N ILE A 119 -7.59 0.53 24.62
CA ILE A 119 -7.59 1.71 25.49
C ILE A 119 -6.81 1.36 26.75
N THR A 120 -5.61 1.91 26.89
CA THR A 120 -4.72 1.63 28.02
C THR A 120 -4.92 2.60 29.18
N ASP A 121 -5.38 3.84 28.91
CA ASP A 121 -5.91 4.77 29.91
C ASP A 121 -7.28 5.21 29.47
N SER A 122 -8.30 4.68 30.17
CA SER A 122 -9.71 4.92 29.83
C SER A 122 -10.33 6.07 30.66
N THR A 123 -9.59 6.72 31.55
CA THR A 123 -10.16 7.71 32.49
C THR A 123 -9.71 9.13 32.15
N GLY A 124 -10.65 10.08 32.19
CA GLY A 124 -10.38 11.49 31.96
C GLY A 124 -11.07 12.38 32.98
N SER A 125 -10.44 13.48 33.35
CA SER A 125 -11.02 14.48 34.25
C SER A 125 -11.22 15.80 33.51
N TYR A 126 -12.38 16.42 33.71
CA TYR A 126 -12.76 17.71 33.10
C TYR A 126 -12.89 18.83 34.14
N GLY A 127 -12.83 18.49 35.44
CA GLY A 127 -13.10 19.43 36.49
C GLY A 127 -14.54 19.93 36.46
N ASN A 128 -14.76 21.22 36.73
CA ASN A 128 -16.12 21.83 36.69
C ASN A 128 -16.39 22.42 35.32
N ILE A 129 -17.55 22.14 34.75
CA ILE A 129 -18.03 22.72 33.48
C ILE A 129 -19.19 23.62 33.76
N ASN A 130 -18.94 24.94 33.75
CA ASN A 130 -20.01 25.92 33.98
C ASN A 130 -21.02 25.90 32.81
N ASN A 131 -22.21 26.29 33.11
CA ASN A 131 -23.31 26.47 32.14
C ASN A 131 -22.85 27.29 30.92
N GLY A 132 -23.06 26.73 29.71
CA GLY A 132 -22.69 27.34 28.44
C GLY A 132 -21.20 27.29 28.10
N ASN A 133 -20.39 26.55 28.87
CA ASN A 133 -18.93 26.43 28.63
C ASN A 133 -18.52 25.05 28.15
N ILE A 134 -17.30 25.01 27.53
CA ILE A 134 -16.62 23.79 27.15
C ILE A 134 -15.49 23.51 28.14
N ALA A 135 -15.22 22.24 28.42
CA ALA A 135 -14.02 21.78 29.07
C ALA A 135 -13.40 20.59 28.32
N VAL A 136 -12.10 20.51 28.38
CA VAL A 136 -11.29 19.43 27.80
C VAL A 136 -10.81 18.49 28.89
N SER A 137 -10.63 17.22 28.61
CA SER A 137 -9.98 16.26 29.52
C SER A 137 -8.51 16.67 29.73
N TYR A 138 -8.19 17.18 30.93
CA TYR A 138 -6.88 17.70 31.29
C TYR A 138 -6.63 17.58 32.81
N PRO A 139 -5.41 17.23 33.29
CA PRO A 139 -4.18 16.98 32.51
C PRO A 139 -4.19 15.65 31.76
N ASP A 140 -5.03 14.69 32.17
CA ASP A 140 -5.03 13.33 31.69
C ASP A 140 -5.97 13.21 30.48
N GLY A 141 -5.40 12.88 29.30
CA GLY A 141 -6.14 12.42 28.12
C GLY A 141 -6.32 10.91 28.18
N TYR A 142 -7.16 10.39 27.31
CA TYR A 142 -7.32 8.94 27.09
C TYR A 142 -6.17 8.44 26.23
N THR A 143 -5.60 7.27 26.57
CA THR A 143 -4.55 6.66 25.74
C THR A 143 -5.15 5.49 24.96
N ILE A 144 -5.12 5.60 23.64
CA ILE A 144 -5.60 4.59 22.70
C ILE A 144 -4.45 4.06 21.85
N SER A 145 -4.58 2.85 21.33
CA SER A 145 -3.72 2.29 20.30
C SER A 145 -4.56 1.50 19.30
N VAL A 146 -4.16 1.58 18.04
CA VAL A 146 -4.76 0.87 16.91
C VAL A 146 -3.97 -0.42 16.67
N ALA A 147 -4.65 -1.52 16.37
CA ALA A 147 -3.98 -2.77 15.98
C ALA A 147 -3.36 -2.61 14.59
N GLU A 148 -2.23 -3.29 14.34
CA GLU A 148 -1.52 -3.26 13.05
C GLU A 148 -2.38 -3.78 11.89
N ASP A 149 -3.35 -4.66 12.15
CA ASP A 149 -4.30 -5.23 11.19
C ASP A 149 -5.67 -4.53 11.18
N ALA A 150 -5.77 -3.32 11.72
CA ALA A 150 -7.03 -2.59 11.79
C ALA A 150 -7.47 -2.10 10.39
N PRO A 151 -8.68 -2.44 9.92
CA PRO A 151 -9.20 -1.86 8.69
C PRO A 151 -9.39 -0.33 8.81
N SER A 152 -9.14 0.40 7.71
CA SER A 152 -9.48 1.83 7.64
C SER A 152 -10.98 2.05 7.83
N GLY A 153 -11.34 3.08 8.58
CA GLY A 153 -12.74 3.45 8.79
C GLY A 153 -13.03 4.14 10.12
N LEU A 154 -14.32 4.35 10.37
CA LEU A 154 -14.81 5.02 11.56
C LEU A 154 -15.05 4.02 12.69
N TYR A 155 -14.32 4.18 13.77
CA TYR A 155 -14.46 3.38 14.99
C TYR A 155 -15.31 4.08 16.03
N GLN A 156 -16.40 3.43 16.45
CA GLN A 156 -17.35 3.98 17.41
C GLN A 156 -16.77 3.99 18.83
N MET A 157 -16.65 5.18 19.41
CA MET A 157 -16.21 5.40 20.78
C MET A 157 -17.39 5.68 21.67
N ASN A 158 -17.40 5.13 22.88
CA ASN A 158 -18.42 5.32 23.91
C ASN A 158 -17.80 6.00 25.13
N LEU A 159 -18.31 7.15 25.51
CA LEU A 159 -17.85 7.91 26.67
C LEU A 159 -18.94 7.97 27.74
N MET A 160 -18.74 7.28 28.84
CA MET A 160 -19.58 7.42 30.02
C MET A 160 -19.09 8.63 30.83
N VAL A 161 -19.92 9.64 30.98
CA VAL A 161 -19.59 10.87 31.70
C VAL A 161 -20.37 10.92 33.00
N SER A 162 -19.67 11.16 34.12
CA SER A 162 -20.26 11.35 35.46
C SER A 162 -19.97 12.76 35.98
N ALA A 163 -20.93 13.34 36.60
CA ALA A 163 -20.83 14.66 37.26
C ALA A 163 -21.62 14.69 38.56
N ASN A 164 -21.30 15.64 39.44
CA ASN A 164 -22.03 15.88 40.70
C ASN A 164 -22.11 14.66 41.65
N ALA A 165 -21.14 13.75 41.57
CA ALA A 165 -21.18 12.48 42.33
C ALA A 165 -21.31 12.65 43.85
N ALA A 166 -20.78 13.75 44.39
CA ALA A 166 -20.89 14.09 45.83
C ALA A 166 -22.14 14.90 46.19
N SER A 167 -22.99 15.23 45.23
CA SER A 167 -24.24 16.01 45.45
C SER A 167 -25.43 15.12 45.71
N GLU A 168 -26.58 15.74 46.10
CA GLU A 168 -27.89 15.05 46.23
C GLU A 168 -28.42 14.59 44.84
N ASN A 169 -27.88 15.12 43.73
CA ASN A 169 -28.30 14.84 42.36
C ASN A 169 -27.11 14.42 41.50
N PRO A 170 -26.57 13.20 41.68
CA PRO A 170 -25.56 12.67 40.79
C PRO A 170 -26.09 12.56 39.36
N TYR A 171 -25.17 12.79 38.37
CA TYR A 171 -25.52 12.79 36.95
C TYR A 171 -24.60 11.90 36.18
N ASP A 172 -25.16 10.99 35.40
CA ASP A 172 -24.43 10.13 34.46
C ASP A 172 -25.09 10.25 33.08
N THR A 173 -24.27 10.27 32.04
CA THR A 173 -24.69 10.27 30.64
C THR A 173 -23.73 9.46 29.79
N TYR A 174 -24.22 8.96 28.66
CA TYR A 174 -23.44 8.25 27.67
C TYR A 174 -23.40 9.06 26.38
N LEU A 175 -22.21 9.30 25.89
CA LEU A 175 -21.93 10.04 24.67
C LEU A 175 -21.22 9.15 23.68
N GLU A 176 -21.60 9.26 22.42
CA GLU A 176 -21.04 8.48 21.33
C GLU A 176 -20.39 9.43 20.33
N PHE A 177 -19.25 9.03 19.78
CA PHE A 177 -18.56 9.71 18.69
C PHE A 177 -17.68 8.70 17.95
N SER A 178 -17.20 9.06 16.76
CA SER A 178 -16.33 8.18 15.99
C SER A 178 -14.93 8.76 15.90
N VAL A 179 -13.94 7.87 15.85
CA VAL A 179 -12.55 8.16 15.52
C VAL A 179 -12.26 7.55 14.16
N ASP A 180 -11.62 8.31 13.29
CA ASP A 180 -11.21 7.87 11.98
C ASP A 180 -9.82 7.22 12.10
N VAL A 181 -9.68 6.03 11.54
CA VAL A 181 -8.41 5.32 11.33
C VAL A 181 -8.19 5.24 9.84
N SER A 182 -7.07 5.75 9.37
CA SER A 182 -6.78 5.92 7.95
C SER A 182 -5.43 5.31 7.60
N ILE A 183 -5.33 4.76 6.38
CA ILE A 183 -4.07 4.38 5.74
C ILE A 183 -3.80 5.29 4.54
N TRP A 184 -4.57 6.35 4.36
CA TRP A 184 -4.38 7.26 3.22
C TRP A 184 -3.31 8.28 3.53
N GLN A 185 -2.37 8.45 2.62
CA GLN A 185 -1.45 9.59 2.63
C GLN A 185 -2.23 10.90 2.65
N VAL A 186 -1.70 11.93 3.32
CA VAL A 186 -2.35 13.24 3.49
C VAL A 186 -2.78 13.81 2.14
N ASN A 187 -4.03 14.30 2.07
CA ASN A 187 -4.70 14.81 0.86
C ASN A 187 -5.02 13.75 -0.21
N PHE A 188 -4.73 12.49 0.00
CA PHE A 188 -5.17 11.41 -0.89
C PHE A 188 -6.39 10.68 -0.32
N PRO A 189 -7.16 9.97 -1.18
CA PRO A 189 -7.00 9.86 -2.62
C PRO A 189 -7.41 11.14 -3.37
N ILE A 190 -6.70 11.50 -4.43
CA ILE A 190 -7.08 12.62 -5.32
C ILE A 190 -7.96 12.15 -6.47
N SER A 191 -8.98 12.97 -6.81
CA SER A 191 -9.85 12.67 -7.96
C SER A 191 -9.08 12.85 -9.26
N SER A 192 -9.15 11.87 -10.15
CA SER A 192 -8.51 11.88 -11.45
C SER A 192 -9.47 11.35 -12.51
N SER A 193 -9.09 11.46 -13.78
CA SER A 193 -9.61 10.64 -14.86
C SER A 193 -9.07 9.21 -14.74
N THR A 194 -9.58 8.26 -15.54
CA THR A 194 -9.13 6.86 -15.50
C THR A 194 -7.62 6.75 -15.70
N ILE A 195 -6.96 6.09 -14.77
CA ILE A 195 -5.53 5.76 -14.79
C ILE A 195 -5.44 4.24 -15.00
N LYS A 196 -4.90 3.79 -16.14
CA LYS A 196 -4.78 2.37 -16.48
C LYS A 196 -3.35 1.85 -16.40
N GLY A 197 -2.39 2.69 -16.72
CA GLY A 197 -0.97 2.38 -16.58
C GLY A 197 -0.53 2.29 -15.13
N GLY A 198 0.69 1.85 -14.91
CA GLY A 198 1.38 2.08 -13.65
C GLY A 198 1.80 3.54 -13.50
N ASN A 199 2.50 3.82 -12.44
CA ASN A 199 3.07 5.12 -12.14
C ASN A 199 4.59 4.99 -11.94
N ALA A 200 5.31 6.10 -11.92
CA ALA A 200 6.70 6.18 -11.49
C ALA A 200 6.78 7.09 -10.27
N VAL A 201 7.71 6.78 -9.36
CA VAL A 201 7.99 7.59 -8.17
C VAL A 201 9.48 7.91 -8.17
N VAL A 202 9.81 9.18 -8.23
CA VAL A 202 11.20 9.67 -8.35
C VAL A 202 11.24 11.17 -8.10
N ASP A 203 12.36 11.68 -7.61
CA ASP A 203 12.68 13.12 -7.55
C ASP A 203 12.93 13.64 -8.99
N LEU A 204 11.84 14.09 -9.65
CA LEU A 204 11.88 14.50 -11.05
C LEU A 204 12.46 15.90 -11.23
N ASP A 205 12.16 16.82 -10.31
CA ASP A 205 12.56 18.24 -10.42
C ASP A 205 13.84 18.59 -9.64
N GLY A 206 14.45 17.58 -8.97
CA GLY A 206 15.72 17.70 -8.28
C GLY A 206 15.66 18.48 -6.97
N ASP A 207 14.48 18.59 -6.34
CA ASP A 207 14.30 19.32 -5.10
C ASP A 207 14.58 18.46 -3.84
N GLY A 208 14.75 17.16 -4.02
CA GLY A 208 15.06 16.18 -2.98
C GLY A 208 13.83 15.45 -2.40
N SER A 209 12.65 15.71 -2.94
CA SER A 209 11.40 15.01 -2.65
C SER A 209 11.00 14.14 -3.85
N ASN A 210 10.26 13.06 -3.65
CA ASN A 210 9.79 12.25 -4.75
C ASN A 210 8.43 12.72 -5.27
N GLU A 211 8.23 12.62 -6.59
CA GLU A 211 6.96 12.86 -7.27
C GLU A 211 6.35 11.59 -7.82
N ILE A 212 5.02 11.58 -7.91
CA ILE A 212 4.26 10.54 -8.60
C ILE A 212 3.99 10.99 -10.03
N ILE A 213 4.55 10.27 -11.01
CA ILE A 213 4.37 10.54 -12.43
C ILE A 213 3.39 9.51 -13.02
N TYR A 214 2.30 9.97 -13.64
CA TYR A 214 1.28 9.09 -14.20
C TYR A 214 0.55 9.70 -15.40
N THR A 215 -0.05 8.85 -16.23
CA THR A 215 -0.92 9.25 -17.34
C THR A 215 -2.38 8.97 -17.00
N ALA A 216 -3.28 9.83 -17.50
CA ALA A 216 -4.71 9.65 -17.31
C ALA A 216 -5.52 9.87 -18.60
N HIS A 217 -6.78 9.46 -18.62
CA HIS A 217 -7.70 9.60 -19.74
C HIS A 217 -8.22 11.03 -19.95
N ASP A 218 -7.59 12.03 -19.36
CA ASP A 218 -7.80 13.46 -19.64
C ASP A 218 -6.81 14.01 -20.68
N SER A 219 -5.97 13.13 -21.22
CA SER A 219 -4.92 13.48 -22.20
C SER A 219 -3.74 14.22 -21.59
N LEU A 220 -3.49 14.04 -20.30
CA LEU A 220 -2.43 14.69 -19.57
C LEU A 220 -1.43 13.67 -19.02
N LEU A 221 -0.17 14.11 -18.96
CA LEU A 221 0.87 13.53 -18.12
C LEU A 221 0.98 14.40 -16.87
N HIS A 222 0.77 13.78 -15.72
CA HIS A 222 0.82 14.41 -14.41
C HIS A 222 2.13 14.12 -13.72
N ALA A 223 2.60 15.07 -12.91
CA ALA A 223 3.64 14.86 -11.90
C ALA A 223 3.23 15.61 -10.64
N VAL A 224 2.99 14.86 -9.56
CA VAL A 224 2.45 15.40 -8.31
C VAL A 224 3.34 15.07 -7.13
N ASN A 225 3.50 16.04 -6.22
CA ASN A 225 4.20 15.90 -4.95
C ASN A 225 3.47 14.93 -4.01
N ALA A 226 4.13 14.55 -2.91
CA ALA A 226 3.55 13.77 -1.82
C ALA A 226 2.31 14.40 -1.17
N ASP A 227 2.11 15.72 -1.30
CA ASP A 227 0.91 16.42 -0.83
C ASP A 227 -0.22 16.52 -1.87
N GLY A 228 -0.05 15.88 -3.04
CA GLY A 228 -1.02 15.85 -4.14
C GLY A 228 -1.03 17.11 -5.02
N SER A 229 -0.15 18.07 -4.80
CA SER A 229 -0.02 19.25 -5.66
C SER A 229 0.81 18.95 -6.90
N GLU A 230 0.41 19.48 -8.08
CA GLU A 230 1.21 19.38 -9.31
C GLU A 230 2.51 20.18 -9.17
N ILE A 231 3.63 19.63 -9.69
CA ILE A 231 4.90 20.35 -9.78
C ILE A 231 4.90 21.40 -10.90
N ALA A 232 5.89 22.27 -10.87
CA ALA A 232 5.99 23.35 -11.86
C ALA A 232 6.19 22.78 -13.28
N GLY A 233 5.38 23.23 -14.24
CA GLY A 233 5.40 22.75 -15.63
C GLY A 233 4.40 21.64 -15.93
N PHE A 234 3.88 20.96 -14.94
CA PHE A 234 2.87 19.92 -15.08
C PHE A 234 1.48 20.42 -14.67
N PRO A 235 0.37 19.76 -15.16
CA PRO A 235 0.37 18.62 -16.09
C PRO A 235 0.69 19.01 -17.53
N VAL A 236 1.26 18.06 -18.30
CA VAL A 236 1.65 18.26 -19.71
C VAL A 236 0.61 17.65 -20.65
N MET A 237 0.22 18.40 -21.70
CA MET A 237 -0.77 17.95 -22.69
C MET A 237 -0.16 17.01 -23.73
N LEU A 238 -0.75 15.81 -23.88
CA LEU A 238 -0.33 14.75 -24.83
C LEU A 238 -1.23 14.65 -26.08
N ASN A 239 -2.05 15.67 -26.37
CA ASN A 239 -2.98 15.77 -27.51
C ASN A 239 -4.08 14.68 -27.63
N TYR A 240 -3.95 13.54 -27.00
CA TYR A 240 -4.97 12.49 -26.88
C TYR A 240 -4.69 11.60 -25.66
N LEU A 241 -5.55 10.59 -25.41
CA LEU A 241 -5.46 9.71 -24.26
C LEU A 241 -4.08 9.01 -24.17
N ALA A 242 -3.58 8.84 -22.97
CA ALA A 242 -2.43 7.99 -22.69
C ALA A 242 -2.82 6.91 -21.68
N GLU A 243 -2.40 5.68 -21.97
CA GLU A 243 -2.60 4.50 -21.12
C GLU A 243 -1.25 3.84 -20.75
N ALA A 244 -0.17 4.25 -21.43
CA ALA A 244 1.15 3.74 -21.17
C ALA A 244 1.67 4.17 -19.80
N THR A 245 2.29 3.24 -19.07
CA THR A 245 3.07 3.60 -17.87
C THR A 245 4.25 4.48 -18.28
N PRO A 246 4.48 5.63 -17.63
CA PRO A 246 5.65 6.45 -17.89
C PRO A 246 6.95 5.73 -17.55
N SER A 247 7.98 5.90 -18.36
CA SER A 247 9.36 5.51 -18.07
C SER A 247 10.17 6.77 -17.74
N VAL A 248 11.07 6.68 -16.78
CA VAL A 248 11.85 7.84 -16.32
C VAL A 248 13.33 7.50 -16.29
N GLY A 249 14.15 8.39 -16.81
CA GLY A 249 15.61 8.27 -16.82
C GLY A 249 16.26 9.52 -17.38
N ASP A 250 17.53 9.72 -17.15
CA ASP A 250 18.40 10.72 -17.80
C ASP A 250 18.70 10.20 -19.20
N VAL A 251 17.85 10.57 -20.19
CA VAL A 251 17.92 9.98 -21.54
C VAL A 251 18.95 10.66 -22.44
N ASP A 252 19.43 11.84 -22.08
CA ASP A 252 20.41 12.60 -22.86
C ASP A 252 21.72 12.87 -22.07
N ASN A 253 21.86 12.25 -20.90
CA ASN A 253 23.04 12.29 -20.04
C ASN A 253 23.45 13.71 -19.65
N ASP A 254 22.48 14.60 -19.44
CA ASP A 254 22.72 15.98 -19.02
C ASP A 254 22.62 16.15 -17.48
N GLY A 255 22.15 15.14 -16.77
CA GLY A 255 22.05 15.04 -15.32
C GLY A 255 20.68 15.35 -14.75
N ASP A 256 19.72 15.76 -15.56
CA ASP A 256 18.31 15.93 -15.22
C ASP A 256 17.51 14.69 -15.69
N LEU A 257 16.29 14.49 -15.19
CA LEU A 257 15.48 13.34 -15.58
C LEU A 257 14.42 13.70 -16.61
N GLU A 258 14.19 12.80 -17.56
CA GLU A 258 13.11 12.88 -18.52
C GLU A 258 12.07 11.81 -18.33
N VAL A 259 10.84 12.12 -18.71
CA VAL A 259 9.73 11.19 -18.78
C VAL A 259 9.48 10.79 -20.23
N VAL A 260 9.58 9.50 -20.53
CA VAL A 260 9.26 8.95 -21.86
C VAL A 260 7.89 8.29 -21.82
N VAL A 261 6.98 8.72 -22.70
CA VAL A 261 5.60 8.25 -22.70
C VAL A 261 4.98 8.16 -24.09
N GLY A 262 4.33 7.04 -24.38
CA GLY A 262 3.54 6.82 -25.58
C GLY A 262 2.09 7.29 -25.41
N SER A 263 1.48 7.80 -26.48
CA SER A 263 0.08 8.24 -26.50
C SER A 263 -0.72 7.58 -27.62
N LEU A 264 -2.04 7.55 -27.46
CA LEU A 264 -2.96 7.08 -28.49
C LEU A 264 -3.10 8.08 -29.66
N ASP A 265 -2.43 9.23 -29.60
CA ASP A 265 -2.26 10.16 -30.73
C ASP A 265 -1.15 9.71 -31.70
N LEU A 266 -0.55 8.55 -31.48
CA LEU A 266 0.53 7.91 -32.25
C LEU A 266 1.91 8.46 -31.97
N ASN A 267 2.06 9.42 -31.03
CA ASN A 267 3.35 10.03 -30.72
C ASN A 267 4.01 9.36 -29.51
N LEU A 268 5.35 9.26 -29.59
CA LEU A 268 6.22 9.05 -28.45
C LEU A 268 6.79 10.40 -28.01
N TYR A 269 6.59 10.75 -26.77
CA TYR A 269 7.04 11.99 -26.18
C TYR A 269 8.23 11.76 -25.25
N VAL A 270 9.19 12.66 -25.29
CA VAL A 270 10.17 12.93 -24.23
C VAL A 270 9.75 14.24 -23.56
N VAL A 271 9.58 14.19 -22.25
CA VAL A 271 9.13 15.34 -21.45
C VAL A 271 10.18 15.64 -20.39
N GLN A 272 10.75 16.81 -20.45
CA GLN A 272 11.76 17.30 -19.53
C GLN A 272 11.18 17.53 -18.13
N HIS A 273 12.03 17.54 -17.11
CA HIS A 273 11.67 17.82 -15.72
C HIS A 273 10.88 19.14 -15.54
N ASP A 274 11.01 20.12 -16.43
CA ASP A 274 10.31 21.40 -16.39
C ASP A 274 8.95 21.39 -17.13
N GLY A 275 8.51 20.24 -17.65
CA GLY A 275 7.28 20.06 -18.42
C GLY A 275 7.41 20.39 -19.90
N THR A 276 8.61 20.71 -20.41
CA THR A 276 8.84 20.89 -21.85
C THR A 276 8.74 19.53 -22.56
N ALA A 277 7.81 19.39 -23.50
CA ALA A 277 7.54 18.15 -24.20
C ALA A 277 7.93 18.20 -25.66
N GLU A 278 8.60 17.17 -26.16
CA GLU A 278 8.91 16.95 -27.56
C GLU A 278 8.37 15.61 -28.04
N SER A 279 7.77 15.58 -29.25
CA SER A 279 7.42 14.34 -29.92
C SER A 279 8.60 13.90 -30.77
N ILE A 280 9.25 12.84 -30.37
CA ILE A 280 10.47 12.33 -31.03
C ILE A 280 10.19 11.27 -32.11
N HIS A 281 9.01 10.61 -32.04
CA HIS A 281 8.62 9.57 -33.00
C HIS A 281 7.12 9.58 -33.24
N VAL A 282 6.70 9.29 -34.49
CA VAL A 282 5.30 9.08 -34.86
C VAL A 282 5.14 7.65 -35.33
N ALA A 283 4.59 6.82 -34.49
CA ALA A 283 4.37 5.39 -34.78
C ALA A 283 3.22 5.18 -35.78
N PRO A 284 3.17 4.04 -36.49
CA PRO A 284 2.06 3.69 -37.38
C PRO A 284 0.77 3.35 -36.65
N GLY A 285 0.80 3.09 -35.33
CA GLY A 285 -0.32 2.71 -34.50
C GLY A 285 -0.27 3.27 -33.09
N PHE A 286 -1.32 3.01 -32.31
CA PHE A 286 -1.42 3.46 -30.91
C PHE A 286 -0.23 2.94 -30.08
N MET A 287 0.29 3.79 -29.23
CA MET A 287 1.37 3.47 -28.28
C MET A 287 0.74 3.25 -26.90
N LEU A 288 0.45 2.00 -26.58
CA LEU A 288 -0.22 1.56 -25.36
C LEU A 288 0.76 1.04 -24.31
N ALA A 289 1.93 0.60 -24.79
CA ALA A 289 2.96 0.01 -23.98
C ALA A 289 3.87 1.07 -23.36
N PRO A 290 4.44 0.80 -22.16
CA PRO A 290 5.59 1.58 -21.70
C PRO A 290 6.75 1.45 -22.69
N ALA A 291 7.49 2.51 -22.90
CA ALA A 291 8.80 2.45 -23.53
C ALA A 291 9.80 1.80 -22.54
N SER A 292 10.84 1.14 -23.06
CA SER A 292 11.92 0.65 -22.21
C SER A 292 13.18 1.46 -22.52
N LEU A 293 13.94 1.83 -21.49
CA LEU A 293 15.14 2.68 -21.60
C LEU A 293 16.39 1.82 -21.29
N TYR A 294 17.40 1.90 -22.13
CA TYR A 294 18.63 1.16 -21.92
C TYR A 294 19.78 1.78 -22.72
N ASP A 295 20.96 1.91 -22.14
CA ASP A 295 22.20 2.31 -22.80
C ASP A 295 22.80 1.12 -23.56
N PHE A 296 22.52 1.02 -24.87
CA PHE A 296 22.96 -0.13 -25.69
C PHE A 296 24.40 0.00 -26.21
N ASP A 297 24.93 1.20 -26.34
CA ASP A 297 26.24 1.45 -26.93
C ASP A 297 27.31 1.91 -25.93
N GLY A 298 26.91 2.16 -24.67
CA GLY A 298 27.79 2.48 -23.56
C GLY A 298 28.29 3.92 -23.57
N ASP A 299 27.57 4.84 -24.22
CA ASP A 299 27.96 6.25 -24.30
C ASP A 299 27.37 7.09 -23.16
N GLY A 300 26.41 6.54 -22.42
CA GLY A 300 25.78 7.10 -21.25
C GLY A 300 24.40 7.72 -21.50
N ASP A 301 24.03 7.99 -22.76
CA ASP A 301 22.67 8.30 -23.17
C ASP A 301 21.82 7.03 -23.11
N LEU A 302 20.51 7.14 -22.85
CA LEU A 302 19.62 5.98 -22.88
C LEU A 302 18.88 5.90 -24.22
N GLU A 303 19.00 4.77 -24.90
CA GLU A 303 18.15 4.49 -26.04
C GLU A 303 16.75 4.09 -25.60
N ILE A 304 15.79 4.45 -26.43
CA ILE A 304 14.37 4.25 -26.22
C ILE A 304 13.86 3.10 -27.09
N VAL A 305 13.41 2.03 -26.49
CA VAL A 305 12.71 0.93 -27.15
C VAL A 305 11.22 1.14 -27.03
N SER A 306 10.53 1.27 -28.17
CA SER A 306 9.09 1.43 -28.20
C SER A 306 8.41 0.45 -29.14
N VAL A 307 7.15 0.09 -28.81
CA VAL A 307 6.31 -0.79 -29.62
C VAL A 307 4.99 -0.14 -29.91
N SER A 308 4.37 -0.50 -31.02
CA SER A 308 3.07 0.08 -31.41
C SER A 308 2.04 -0.98 -31.81
N TYR A 309 0.76 -0.60 -31.76
CA TYR A 309 -0.37 -1.44 -32.15
C TYR A 309 -0.33 -1.89 -33.61
N ASN A 310 0.42 -1.28 -34.48
CA ASN A 310 0.55 -1.64 -35.88
C ASN A 310 1.93 -2.26 -36.19
N ASP A 311 2.30 -3.25 -35.39
CA ASP A 311 3.40 -4.19 -35.67
C ASP A 311 4.82 -3.59 -35.68
N GLU A 312 5.02 -2.32 -35.21
CA GLU A 312 6.32 -1.66 -35.21
C GLU A 312 7.05 -1.84 -33.87
N LEU A 313 8.30 -2.29 -33.98
CA LEU A 313 9.32 -2.22 -32.93
C LEU A 313 10.35 -1.16 -33.34
N ALA A 314 10.50 -0.11 -32.57
CA ALA A 314 11.47 0.96 -32.81
C ALA A 314 12.49 1.02 -31.69
N VAL A 315 13.75 1.29 -32.06
CA VAL A 315 14.85 1.59 -31.14
C VAL A 315 15.52 2.86 -31.64
N MET A 316 15.65 3.85 -30.76
CA MET A 316 16.11 5.19 -31.14
C MET A 316 16.81 5.90 -29.97
N HIS A 317 17.66 6.87 -30.30
CA HIS A 317 18.23 7.80 -29.35
C HIS A 317 17.18 8.79 -28.85
N HIS A 318 17.49 9.54 -27.80
CA HIS A 318 16.62 10.55 -27.18
C HIS A 318 16.09 11.61 -28.16
N ASP A 319 16.82 11.90 -29.27
CA ASP A 319 16.44 12.87 -30.31
C ASP A 319 15.53 12.28 -31.42
N GLY A 320 15.11 11.02 -31.29
CA GLY A 320 14.32 10.28 -32.27
C GLY A 320 15.12 9.71 -33.44
N THR A 321 16.44 9.82 -33.44
CA THR A 321 17.29 9.19 -34.46
C THR A 321 17.30 7.66 -34.25
N ALA A 322 16.75 6.92 -35.22
CA ALA A 322 16.63 5.47 -35.10
C ALA A 322 17.99 4.77 -35.17
N LEU A 323 18.17 3.71 -34.38
CA LEU A 323 19.32 2.83 -34.49
C LEU A 323 19.31 2.07 -35.83
N PRO A 324 20.47 1.62 -36.33
CA PRO A 324 20.56 0.82 -37.55
C PRO A 324 19.63 -0.42 -37.49
N ASN A 325 18.91 -0.68 -38.60
CA ASN A 325 17.91 -1.73 -38.77
C ASN A 325 16.56 -1.52 -38.05
N PHE A 326 16.39 -0.44 -37.32
CA PHE A 326 15.13 -0.02 -36.72
C PHE A 326 14.59 1.25 -37.40
N PRO A 327 13.25 1.53 -37.36
CA PRO A 327 12.21 0.62 -36.87
C PRO A 327 12.05 -0.61 -37.75
N MET A 328 11.60 -1.72 -37.16
CA MET A 328 11.28 -2.95 -37.87
C MET A 328 9.80 -3.35 -37.67
N THR A 329 9.29 -4.15 -38.61
CA THR A 329 7.91 -4.66 -38.53
C THR A 329 7.95 -6.11 -38.13
N LEU A 330 7.26 -6.47 -37.05
CA LEU A 330 7.04 -7.85 -36.61
C LEU A 330 5.70 -8.39 -37.17
N ASP A 331 5.29 -9.56 -36.71
CA ASP A 331 4.15 -10.28 -37.31
C ASP A 331 2.81 -10.12 -36.57
N GLY A 332 2.66 -9.09 -35.77
CA GLY A 332 1.40 -8.82 -35.04
C GLY A 332 1.48 -7.62 -34.14
N ASN A 333 0.31 -7.07 -33.82
CA ASN A 333 0.20 -5.93 -32.92
C ASN A 333 0.96 -6.15 -31.62
N MET A 334 1.55 -5.10 -31.09
CA MET A 334 2.19 -5.09 -29.78
C MET A 334 1.50 -4.05 -28.91
N THR A 335 1.12 -4.46 -27.70
CA THR A 335 0.37 -3.63 -26.74
C THR A 335 1.01 -3.62 -25.35
N VAL A 336 2.12 -4.32 -25.21
CA VAL A 336 2.86 -4.48 -23.94
C VAL A 336 4.34 -4.23 -24.16
N GLY A 337 5.06 -3.80 -23.12
CA GLY A 337 6.45 -3.38 -23.21
C GLY A 337 7.41 -4.51 -23.55
N ALA A 338 8.56 -4.14 -24.10
CA ALA A 338 9.67 -5.05 -24.36
C ALA A 338 10.45 -5.35 -23.07
N ALA A 339 10.97 -6.59 -22.91
CA ALA A 339 12.02 -6.86 -21.94
C ALA A 339 13.39 -6.70 -22.59
N ILE A 340 14.35 -6.20 -21.83
CA ILE A 340 15.70 -5.89 -22.31
C ILE A 340 16.73 -6.56 -21.40
N GLY A 341 17.52 -7.47 -21.95
CA GLY A 341 18.57 -8.16 -21.18
C GLY A 341 19.39 -9.11 -22.05
N ASP A 342 20.55 -9.51 -21.57
CA ASP A 342 21.38 -10.55 -22.17
C ASP A 342 20.77 -11.91 -21.81
N ILE A 343 19.99 -12.50 -22.73
CA ILE A 343 19.25 -13.73 -22.43
C ILE A 343 20.14 -14.98 -22.47
N ASP A 344 21.24 -14.99 -23.22
CA ASP A 344 22.08 -16.17 -23.39
C ASP A 344 23.48 -16.07 -22.75
N GLY A 345 23.74 -14.97 -22.02
CA GLY A 345 24.98 -14.77 -21.27
C GLY A 345 26.22 -14.50 -22.14
N ASP A 346 26.05 -14.11 -23.40
CA ASP A 346 27.13 -13.85 -24.32
C ASP A 346 27.70 -12.42 -24.25
N GLY A 347 27.06 -11.56 -23.45
CA GLY A 347 27.42 -10.15 -23.27
C GLY A 347 26.69 -9.21 -24.25
N SER A 348 25.79 -9.72 -25.09
CA SER A 348 24.99 -8.94 -26.03
C SER A 348 23.56 -8.88 -25.56
N VAL A 349 23.01 -7.68 -25.50
CA VAL A 349 21.64 -7.47 -25.01
C VAL A 349 20.60 -7.78 -26.11
N ASN A 350 19.53 -8.44 -25.73
CA ASN A 350 18.39 -8.77 -26.59
C ASN A 350 17.15 -7.96 -26.19
N ILE A 351 16.27 -7.77 -27.16
CA ILE A 351 14.94 -7.16 -26.97
C ILE A 351 13.90 -8.26 -27.12
N VAL A 352 13.20 -8.59 -26.04
CA VAL A 352 12.20 -9.66 -26.00
C VAL A 352 10.79 -9.06 -26.02
N VAL A 353 9.96 -9.44 -27.01
CA VAL A 353 8.60 -8.93 -27.18
C VAL A 353 7.60 -10.04 -27.54
N GLY A 354 6.40 -9.92 -26.99
CA GLY A 354 5.26 -10.74 -27.38
C GLY A 354 4.37 -10.03 -28.42
N THR A 355 3.80 -10.80 -29.35
CA THR A 355 2.94 -10.25 -30.41
C THR A 355 1.56 -10.90 -30.44
N TRP A 356 0.58 -10.21 -31.09
CA TRP A 356 -0.73 -10.77 -31.40
C TRP A 356 -0.66 -11.75 -32.61
N GLY A 357 0.52 -11.94 -33.20
CA GLY A 357 0.80 -12.96 -34.19
C GLY A 357 1.10 -14.35 -33.61
N ASP A 358 0.73 -14.58 -32.34
CA ASP A 358 0.96 -15.82 -31.59
C ASP A 358 2.45 -16.16 -31.46
N ARG A 359 3.30 -15.15 -31.26
CA ARG A 359 4.75 -15.32 -31.16
C ARG A 359 5.40 -14.55 -30.06
N LEU A 360 6.48 -15.15 -29.57
CA LEU A 360 7.48 -14.50 -28.73
C LEU A 360 8.75 -14.32 -29.55
N HIS A 361 9.21 -13.10 -29.67
CA HIS A 361 10.42 -12.71 -30.39
C HIS A 361 11.54 -12.37 -29.40
N ALA A 362 12.77 -12.67 -29.76
CA ALA A 362 13.97 -12.14 -29.12
C ALA A 362 14.88 -11.59 -30.22
N ILE A 363 15.09 -10.28 -30.21
CA ILE A 363 15.72 -9.53 -31.30
C ILE A 363 17.09 -9.03 -30.87
N ASN A 364 18.12 -9.31 -31.66
CA ASN A 364 19.44 -8.73 -31.53
C ASN A 364 19.46 -7.28 -32.02
N LEU A 365 20.41 -6.46 -31.58
CA LEU A 365 20.54 -5.07 -32.01
C LEU A 365 20.87 -4.93 -33.52
N ASP A 366 21.33 -5.99 -34.18
CA ASP A 366 21.51 -5.99 -35.64
C ASP A 366 20.20 -6.25 -36.42
N GLY A 367 19.07 -6.37 -35.72
CA GLY A 367 17.73 -6.63 -36.27
C GLY A 367 17.47 -8.09 -36.62
N THR A 368 18.35 -9.02 -36.25
CA THR A 368 18.12 -10.45 -36.43
C THR A 368 17.46 -11.10 -35.22
N GLU A 369 16.76 -12.20 -35.44
CA GLU A 369 16.25 -13.04 -34.33
C GLU A 369 17.41 -13.74 -33.61
N ALA A 370 17.31 -13.82 -32.28
CA ALA A 370 18.19 -14.68 -31.49
C ALA A 370 17.97 -16.17 -31.81
N ALA A 371 18.92 -17.00 -31.49
CA ALA A 371 18.85 -18.43 -31.81
C ALA A 371 17.68 -19.10 -31.07
N GLY A 372 16.80 -19.78 -31.80
CA GLY A 372 15.59 -20.42 -31.26
C GLY A 372 14.32 -19.58 -31.36
N PHE A 373 14.44 -18.32 -31.72
CA PHE A 373 13.31 -17.39 -31.89
C PHE A 373 13.00 -17.10 -33.37
N PRO A 374 11.75 -16.66 -33.72
CA PRO A 374 10.62 -16.52 -32.80
C PRO A 374 10.02 -17.86 -32.39
N VAL A 375 9.56 -17.96 -31.15
CA VAL A 375 8.77 -19.10 -30.66
C VAL A 375 7.33 -18.93 -31.07
N VAL A 376 6.70 -20.02 -31.59
CA VAL A 376 5.27 -20.02 -31.97
C VAL A 376 4.44 -20.58 -30.82
N LEU A 377 3.47 -19.83 -30.39
CA LEU A 377 2.56 -20.13 -29.27
C LEU A 377 1.16 -20.57 -29.76
N ALA A 378 0.29 -20.94 -28.84
CA ALA A 378 -1.06 -21.38 -29.17
C ALA A 378 -2.05 -20.20 -29.35
N ASP A 379 -1.76 -19.02 -28.81
CA ASP A 379 -2.55 -17.79 -28.88
C ASP A 379 -1.64 -16.56 -28.64
N ARG A 380 -2.21 -15.36 -28.62
CA ARG A 380 -1.55 -14.07 -28.53
C ARG A 380 -0.82 -13.88 -27.21
N VAL A 381 0.32 -13.19 -27.28
CA VAL A 381 1.02 -12.69 -26.08
C VAL A 381 0.57 -11.26 -25.84
N ARG A 382 -0.16 -11.06 -24.73
CA ARG A 382 -0.67 -9.75 -24.30
C ARG A 382 -0.25 -9.40 -22.86
N SER A 383 0.65 -10.15 -22.30
CA SER A 383 1.41 -9.88 -21.10
C SER A 383 2.83 -9.55 -21.53
N ALA A 384 3.41 -8.49 -20.97
CA ALA A 384 4.79 -8.17 -21.27
C ALA A 384 5.72 -9.26 -20.73
N PRO A 385 6.69 -9.73 -21.53
CA PRO A 385 7.68 -10.65 -21.03
C PRO A 385 8.57 -9.99 -19.98
N ILE A 386 9.05 -10.78 -19.03
CA ILE A 386 10.09 -10.39 -18.08
C ILE A 386 11.24 -11.40 -18.13
N LEU A 387 12.40 -10.97 -17.67
CA LEU A 387 13.64 -11.76 -17.67
C LEU A 387 14.12 -11.94 -16.24
N ALA A 388 14.46 -13.17 -15.87
CA ALA A 388 15.00 -13.50 -14.56
C ALA A 388 15.86 -14.77 -14.63
N ASN A 389 16.84 -14.89 -13.77
CA ASN A 389 17.60 -16.12 -13.60
C ASN A 389 16.84 -17.06 -12.67
N LEU A 390 15.99 -17.94 -13.23
CA LEU A 390 15.14 -18.86 -12.46
C LEU A 390 15.89 -20.11 -11.97
N ASP A 391 16.89 -20.56 -12.70
CA ASP A 391 17.60 -21.83 -12.40
C ASP A 391 18.83 -21.62 -11.51
N GLY A 392 19.12 -20.37 -11.12
CA GLY A 392 20.28 -20.00 -10.31
C GLY A 392 21.61 -20.26 -11.05
N SER A 393 21.60 -20.36 -12.38
CA SER A 393 22.79 -20.60 -13.18
C SER A 393 23.80 -19.45 -13.06
N THR A 394 25.08 -19.77 -13.19
CA THR A 394 26.18 -18.79 -13.14
C THR A 394 26.73 -18.47 -14.53
N ASP A 395 26.07 -18.92 -15.58
CA ASP A 395 26.51 -18.69 -16.96
C ASP A 395 26.00 -17.35 -17.53
N GLY A 396 25.16 -16.65 -16.80
CA GLY A 396 24.60 -15.33 -17.15
C GLY A 396 23.33 -15.39 -18.00
N SER A 397 22.82 -16.61 -18.32
CA SER A 397 21.55 -16.77 -19.04
C SER A 397 20.36 -16.37 -18.20
N LEU A 398 19.31 -15.85 -18.86
CA LEU A 398 18.07 -15.45 -18.23
C LEU A 398 16.88 -16.22 -18.85
N GLU A 399 15.96 -16.63 -18.02
CA GLU A 399 14.70 -17.21 -18.43
C GLU A 399 13.67 -16.13 -18.72
N ILE A 400 12.73 -16.45 -19.64
CA ILE A 400 11.70 -15.54 -20.12
C ILE A 400 10.36 -16.01 -19.57
N LEU A 401 9.68 -15.14 -18.82
CA LEU A 401 8.37 -15.37 -18.21
C LEU A 401 7.31 -14.47 -18.82
N PHE A 402 6.13 -15.01 -19.15
CA PHE A 402 5.00 -14.21 -19.68
C PHE A 402 3.67 -14.92 -19.55
N GLY A 403 2.58 -14.16 -19.43
CA GLY A 403 1.21 -14.64 -19.58
C GLY A 403 0.80 -14.71 -21.05
N CYS A 404 -0.15 -15.58 -21.38
CA CYS A 404 -0.64 -15.76 -22.74
C CYS A 404 -2.19 -15.87 -22.79
N ASP A 405 -2.78 -15.53 -23.94
CA ASP A 405 -4.21 -15.70 -24.18
C ASP A 405 -4.62 -17.19 -24.31
N ASP A 406 -3.65 -18.12 -24.33
CA ASP A 406 -3.90 -19.57 -24.21
C ASP A 406 -4.20 -20.04 -22.77
N ASN A 407 -4.37 -19.07 -21.84
CA ASN A 407 -4.69 -19.28 -20.43
C ASN A 407 -3.52 -19.86 -19.61
N LYS A 408 -2.30 -19.56 -19.97
CA LYS A 408 -1.12 -20.06 -19.27
C LYS A 408 -0.14 -18.95 -18.90
N LEU A 409 0.57 -19.18 -17.80
CA LEU A 409 1.86 -18.56 -17.51
C LEU A 409 2.94 -19.51 -18.07
N HIS A 410 3.85 -18.98 -18.87
CA HIS A 410 4.92 -19.72 -19.52
C HIS A 410 6.30 -19.31 -18.98
N ALA A 411 7.23 -20.26 -18.94
CA ALA A 411 8.65 -20.03 -18.76
C ALA A 411 9.44 -20.69 -19.89
N TYR A 412 10.34 -19.93 -20.52
CA TYR A 412 11.19 -20.36 -21.61
C TYR A 412 12.66 -20.12 -21.30
N ASP A 413 13.55 -20.96 -21.82
CA ASP A 413 14.99 -20.72 -21.79
C ASP A 413 15.44 -19.77 -22.90
N SER A 414 16.70 -19.33 -22.86
CA SER A 414 17.34 -18.48 -23.86
C SER A 414 17.38 -19.06 -25.26
N GLY A 415 17.23 -20.38 -25.41
CA GLY A 415 17.16 -21.10 -26.69
C GLY A 415 15.74 -21.23 -27.24
N GLY A 416 14.74 -20.63 -26.62
CA GLY A 416 13.33 -20.73 -27.03
C GLY A 416 12.67 -22.07 -26.70
N ASN A 417 13.21 -22.86 -25.76
CA ASN A 417 12.57 -24.09 -25.30
C ASN A 417 11.69 -23.82 -24.08
N GLU A 418 10.47 -24.35 -24.07
CA GLU A 418 9.58 -24.25 -22.93
C GLU A 418 10.10 -25.08 -21.76
N LEU A 419 10.40 -24.44 -20.63
CA LEU A 419 10.83 -25.09 -19.40
C LEU A 419 9.63 -25.69 -18.66
N TRP A 420 8.64 -24.85 -18.45
CA TRP A 420 7.39 -25.23 -17.82
C TRP A 420 6.27 -24.24 -18.17
N TYR A 421 5.03 -24.62 -17.88
CA TYR A 421 3.88 -23.74 -17.90
C TYR A 421 2.89 -24.07 -16.78
N VAL A 422 2.15 -23.04 -16.33
CA VAL A 422 1.03 -23.19 -15.40
C VAL A 422 -0.27 -23.02 -16.15
N SER A 423 -1.13 -24.05 -16.17
CA SER A 423 -2.34 -24.13 -16.98
C SER A 423 -3.63 -24.13 -16.16
N SER A 424 -3.61 -23.62 -14.94
CA SER A 424 -4.80 -23.59 -14.06
C SER A 424 -5.74 -22.44 -14.35
N ALA A 425 -5.32 -21.43 -15.12
CA ALA A 425 -6.20 -20.33 -15.51
C ALA A 425 -7.34 -20.81 -16.41
N SER A 426 -8.54 -20.33 -16.11
CA SER A 426 -9.73 -20.65 -16.91
C SER A 426 -10.06 -19.57 -17.96
N GLN A 427 -9.31 -18.48 -17.98
CA GLN A 427 -9.35 -17.38 -18.93
C GLN A 427 -7.94 -16.84 -19.16
N ASN A 428 -7.81 -15.91 -20.12
CA ASN A 428 -6.55 -15.32 -20.52
C ASN A 428 -5.77 -14.71 -19.35
N ILE A 429 -4.43 -14.79 -19.44
CA ILE A 429 -3.51 -14.10 -18.56
C ILE A 429 -2.91 -12.93 -19.33
N GLN A 430 -3.25 -11.70 -18.94
CA GLN A 430 -2.85 -10.46 -19.62
C GLN A 430 -2.11 -9.47 -18.73
N ALA A 431 -2.12 -9.67 -17.42
CA ALA A 431 -1.24 -8.95 -16.50
C ALA A 431 0.22 -9.36 -16.77
N ASP A 432 1.16 -8.44 -16.54
CA ASP A 432 2.56 -8.78 -16.60
C ASP A 432 2.97 -9.53 -15.32
N PRO A 433 3.83 -10.53 -15.39
CA PRO A 433 4.35 -11.18 -14.20
C PRO A 433 5.31 -10.27 -13.44
N SER A 434 5.43 -10.51 -12.14
CA SER A 434 6.44 -9.92 -11.27
C SER A 434 7.20 -11.04 -10.58
N VAL A 435 8.47 -10.81 -10.28
CA VAL A 435 9.35 -11.85 -9.77
C VAL A 435 10.27 -11.30 -8.67
N ALA A 436 10.43 -12.07 -7.58
CA ALA A 436 11.34 -11.74 -6.49
C ALA A 436 11.67 -13.00 -5.68
N ASP A 437 12.76 -12.98 -4.94
CA ASP A 437 13.02 -13.89 -3.82
C ASP A 437 12.22 -13.36 -2.62
N MET A 438 10.96 -13.83 -2.48
CA MET A 438 10.03 -13.29 -1.50
C MET A 438 10.26 -13.80 -0.08
N ASP A 439 10.94 -14.93 0.07
CA ASP A 439 11.23 -15.52 1.37
C ASP A 439 12.71 -15.55 1.74
N GLY A 440 13.56 -15.00 0.87
CA GLY A 440 15.02 -14.87 1.06
C GLY A 440 15.76 -16.19 1.08
N ASP A 441 15.21 -17.24 0.45
CA ASP A 441 15.86 -18.55 0.40
C ASP A 441 16.80 -18.72 -0.82
N GLY A 442 16.76 -17.74 -1.74
CA GLY A 442 17.59 -17.63 -2.94
C GLY A 442 16.93 -18.18 -4.20
N ASP A 443 15.78 -18.81 -4.10
CA ASP A 443 14.93 -19.20 -5.21
C ASP A 443 13.92 -18.07 -5.51
N LEU A 444 13.39 -17.97 -6.72
CA LEU A 444 12.50 -16.87 -7.11
C LEU A 444 11.03 -17.31 -7.11
N GLU A 445 10.16 -16.46 -6.62
CA GLU A 445 8.71 -16.57 -6.73
C GLU A 445 8.19 -15.68 -7.86
N ILE A 446 7.20 -16.19 -8.59
CA ILE A 446 6.55 -15.52 -9.71
C ILE A 446 5.08 -15.27 -9.38
N ILE A 447 4.67 -14.00 -9.44
CA ILE A 447 3.30 -13.57 -9.15
C ILE A 447 2.65 -13.03 -10.43
N ILE A 448 1.39 -13.41 -10.70
CA ILE A 448 0.65 -12.94 -11.87
C ILE A 448 -0.85 -12.95 -11.65
N GLY A 449 -1.56 -11.97 -12.22
CA GLY A 449 -3.02 -11.89 -12.21
C GLY A 449 -3.66 -12.47 -13.46
N GLY A 450 -4.84 -13.11 -13.31
CA GLY A 450 -5.62 -13.67 -14.40
C GLY A 450 -6.99 -13.00 -14.60
N LEU A 451 -7.52 -13.02 -15.85
CA LEU A 451 -8.88 -12.56 -16.12
C LEU A 451 -9.94 -13.47 -15.50
N ASP A 452 -9.58 -14.66 -15.06
CA ASP A 452 -10.42 -15.61 -14.34
C ASP A 452 -10.59 -15.27 -12.85
N ARG A 453 -10.09 -14.10 -12.43
CA ARG A 453 -10.22 -13.57 -11.07
C ARG A 453 -9.37 -14.29 -10.04
N LEU A 454 -8.25 -14.82 -10.48
CA LEU A 454 -7.29 -15.47 -9.59
C LEU A 454 -5.93 -14.73 -9.67
N ILE A 455 -5.30 -14.62 -8.52
CA ILE A 455 -3.89 -14.21 -8.39
C ILE A 455 -3.11 -15.50 -8.17
N TYR A 456 -2.12 -15.73 -8.99
CA TYR A 456 -1.27 -16.91 -8.97
C TYR A 456 0.08 -16.57 -8.37
N ALA A 457 0.59 -17.44 -7.52
CA ALA A 457 1.97 -17.42 -7.06
C ALA A 457 2.59 -18.81 -7.22
N VAL A 458 3.73 -18.87 -7.87
CA VAL A 458 4.46 -20.12 -8.11
C VAL A 458 5.94 -19.91 -7.81
N ASP A 459 6.64 -21.00 -7.47
CA ASP A 459 8.09 -21.03 -7.34
C ASP A 459 8.79 -21.04 -8.71
N HIS A 460 10.11 -20.94 -8.72
CA HIS A 460 10.95 -20.97 -9.92
C HIS A 460 10.74 -22.23 -10.81
N THR A 461 10.12 -23.30 -10.29
CA THR A 461 9.81 -24.54 -11.04
C THR A 461 8.38 -24.56 -11.61
N GLY A 462 7.56 -23.51 -11.36
CA GLY A 462 6.18 -23.43 -11.75
C GLY A 462 5.20 -24.16 -10.80
N THR A 463 5.66 -24.52 -9.58
CA THR A 463 4.81 -25.16 -8.56
C THR A 463 4.12 -24.08 -7.72
N PHE A 464 2.82 -24.26 -7.45
CA PHE A 464 2.09 -23.31 -6.60
C PHE A 464 2.64 -23.23 -5.19
N LEU A 465 2.74 -22.01 -4.68
CA LEU A 465 3.02 -21.77 -3.28
C LEU A 465 1.83 -22.21 -2.40
N GLU A 466 2.09 -22.49 -1.13
CA GLU A 466 1.04 -22.85 -0.18
C GLU A 466 0.10 -21.65 0.05
N GLY A 467 -1.22 -21.87 -0.05
CA GLY A 467 -2.24 -20.84 0.05
C GLY A 467 -2.69 -20.24 -1.30
N TRP A 468 -1.95 -20.47 -2.37
CA TRP A 468 -2.26 -19.96 -3.71
C TRP A 468 -2.89 -20.99 -4.65
N PRO A 469 -3.72 -20.57 -5.66
CA PRO A 469 -4.03 -19.19 -6.03
C PRO A 469 -5.07 -18.52 -5.10
N VAL A 470 -5.01 -17.17 -4.99
CA VAL A 470 -5.96 -16.37 -4.23
C VAL A 470 -7.06 -15.83 -5.15
N GLY A 471 -8.33 -15.93 -4.70
CA GLY A 471 -9.48 -15.49 -5.47
C GLY A 471 -9.85 -14.03 -5.24
N THR A 472 -10.19 -13.31 -6.33
CA THR A 472 -10.75 -11.95 -6.31
C THR A 472 -12.18 -11.92 -6.84
N GLY A 473 -12.91 -10.81 -6.64
CA GLY A 473 -14.26 -10.64 -7.17
C GLY A 473 -14.31 -10.23 -8.65
N GLY A 474 -13.22 -9.72 -9.23
CA GLY A 474 -13.12 -9.16 -10.59
C GLY A 474 -11.93 -9.68 -11.38
N ALA A 475 -11.93 -9.46 -12.69
CA ALA A 475 -10.79 -9.76 -13.55
C ALA A 475 -9.59 -8.86 -13.19
N ILE A 476 -8.39 -9.39 -13.35
CA ILE A 476 -7.14 -8.72 -13.01
C ILE A 476 -6.40 -8.35 -14.29
N TYR A 477 -6.13 -7.06 -14.48
CA TYR A 477 -5.30 -6.50 -15.54
C TYR A 477 -4.03 -5.85 -14.97
N SER A 478 -4.07 -5.49 -13.69
CA SER A 478 -2.97 -4.92 -12.94
C SER A 478 -1.82 -5.90 -12.85
N SER A 479 -0.60 -5.44 -13.08
CA SER A 479 0.62 -6.20 -12.77
C SER A 479 0.96 -6.05 -11.30
N PRO A 480 1.45 -7.10 -10.62
CA PRO A 480 1.78 -7.02 -9.19
C PRO A 480 2.97 -6.09 -8.90
N ALA A 481 2.97 -5.45 -7.74
CA ALA A 481 4.18 -4.93 -7.09
C ALA A 481 4.54 -5.84 -5.91
N ILE A 482 5.83 -6.02 -5.66
CA ILE A 482 6.37 -6.87 -4.60
C ILE A 482 7.38 -6.05 -3.78
N ALA A 483 7.19 -5.98 -2.47
CA ALA A 483 8.09 -5.31 -1.55
C ALA A 483 7.91 -5.88 -0.12
N ASP A 484 8.94 -5.85 0.70
CA ASP A 484 8.87 -6.10 2.13
C ASP A 484 8.47 -4.78 2.82
N ILE A 485 7.18 -4.64 3.19
CA ILE A 485 6.66 -3.36 3.70
C ILE A 485 6.79 -3.20 5.21
N ASP A 486 7.19 -4.24 5.94
CA ASP A 486 7.27 -4.20 7.41
C ASP A 486 8.64 -4.68 7.95
N ASP A 487 9.66 -4.80 7.06
CA ASP A 487 11.05 -5.20 7.35
C ASP A 487 11.11 -6.55 8.12
N ASP A 488 10.17 -7.47 7.83
CA ASP A 488 10.13 -8.78 8.48
C ASP A 488 10.95 -9.84 7.72
N GLY A 489 11.45 -9.48 6.52
CA GLY A 489 12.27 -10.27 5.62
C GLY A 489 11.46 -11.21 4.72
N PHE A 490 10.14 -11.01 4.63
CA PHE A 490 9.26 -11.63 3.65
C PHE A 490 8.55 -10.52 2.87
N ALA A 491 8.45 -10.67 1.57
CA ALA A 491 7.83 -9.64 0.76
C ALA A 491 6.33 -9.86 0.58
N GLU A 492 5.59 -8.76 0.51
CA GLU A 492 4.17 -8.70 0.23
C GLU A 492 3.89 -8.39 -1.23
N VAL A 493 2.71 -8.80 -1.68
CA VAL A 493 2.21 -8.60 -3.04
C VAL A 493 1.06 -7.60 -3.04
N PHE A 494 1.16 -6.54 -3.84
CA PHE A 494 0.08 -5.58 -4.07
C PHE A 494 -0.43 -5.67 -5.50
N ILE A 495 -1.76 -5.77 -5.68
CA ILE A 495 -2.36 -5.94 -7.01
C ILE A 495 -3.80 -5.42 -7.04
N GLY A 496 -4.14 -4.66 -8.09
CA GLY A 496 -5.47 -4.12 -8.32
C GLY A 496 -6.41 -5.09 -9.03
N SER A 497 -7.73 -4.94 -8.81
CA SER A 497 -8.75 -5.77 -9.43
C SER A 497 -9.97 -4.97 -9.92
N ASN A 498 -10.66 -5.50 -10.92
CA ASN A 498 -11.92 -4.94 -11.43
C ASN A 498 -13.12 -5.12 -10.48
N ASP A 499 -12.92 -5.71 -9.30
CA ASP A 499 -13.90 -5.67 -8.21
C ASP A 499 -13.80 -4.41 -7.34
N ARG A 500 -12.91 -3.48 -7.71
CA ARG A 500 -12.66 -2.22 -7.02
C ARG A 500 -11.83 -2.36 -5.74
N LEU A 501 -11.14 -3.48 -5.58
CA LEU A 501 -10.29 -3.75 -4.45
C LEU A 501 -8.82 -3.71 -4.87
N LEU A 502 -7.99 -3.10 -4.02
CA LEU A 502 -6.54 -3.29 -4.01
C LEU A 502 -6.24 -4.37 -2.98
N TYR A 503 -5.66 -5.45 -3.42
CA TYR A 503 -5.23 -6.56 -2.57
C TYR A 503 -3.81 -6.33 -2.11
N GLY A 504 -3.55 -6.56 -0.82
CA GLY A 504 -2.24 -6.72 -0.21
C GLY A 504 -2.17 -8.12 0.38
N LEU A 505 -1.23 -8.94 -0.05
CA LEU A 505 -1.17 -10.36 0.28
C LEU A 505 0.22 -10.75 0.78
N ASN A 506 0.26 -11.48 1.88
CA ASN A 506 1.46 -12.12 2.38
C ASN A 506 1.86 -13.33 1.51
N LEU A 507 3.07 -13.83 1.68
CA LEU A 507 3.60 -15.00 0.96
C LEU A 507 2.68 -16.24 1.03
N ASP A 508 1.92 -16.46 2.11
CA ASP A 508 0.99 -17.58 2.28
C ASP A 508 -0.42 -17.31 1.69
N GLY A 509 -0.61 -16.21 0.97
CA GLY A 509 -1.87 -15.81 0.38
C GLY A 509 -2.89 -15.22 1.36
N SER A 510 -2.54 -15.03 2.62
CA SER A 510 -3.35 -14.28 3.58
C SER A 510 -3.28 -12.77 3.30
N ASN A 511 -4.30 -12.02 3.71
CA ASN A 511 -4.28 -10.56 3.55
C ASN A 511 -3.26 -9.92 4.48
N VAL A 512 -2.57 -8.91 3.96
CA VAL A 512 -1.84 -7.92 4.75
C VAL A 512 -2.83 -7.14 5.63
N GLY A 513 -2.41 -6.69 6.80
CA GLY A 513 -3.21 -5.85 7.69
C GLY A 513 -3.75 -4.61 6.95
N GLY A 514 -5.01 -4.28 7.16
CA GLY A 514 -5.67 -3.17 6.46
C GLY A 514 -6.13 -3.45 5.02
N PHE A 515 -5.73 -4.56 4.40
CA PHE A 515 -6.13 -4.95 3.05
C PHE A 515 -7.19 -6.07 3.03
N PRO A 516 -8.00 -6.18 1.95
CA PRO A 516 -8.01 -5.34 0.74
C PRO A 516 -8.64 -3.96 0.98
N VAL A 517 -8.16 -2.95 0.26
CA VAL A 517 -8.68 -1.57 0.30
C VAL A 517 -9.71 -1.35 -0.81
N GLU A 518 -10.89 -0.81 -0.46
CA GLU A 518 -11.99 -0.58 -1.41
C GLU A 518 -11.91 0.82 -2.03
N ASN A 519 -12.06 0.89 -3.36
CA ASN A 519 -12.27 2.12 -4.13
C ASN A 519 -13.69 2.19 -4.73
N THR A 520 -14.10 3.33 -5.29
CA THR A 520 -15.36 3.51 -6.03
C THR A 520 -15.27 3.02 -7.46
N GLY A 521 -14.12 3.16 -8.13
CA GLY A 521 -13.83 2.69 -9.48
C GLY A 521 -13.01 1.40 -9.48
N ASN A 522 -12.91 0.74 -10.64
CA ASN A 522 -12.03 -0.41 -10.80
C ASN A 522 -10.56 0.01 -10.65
N ILE A 523 -9.72 -0.91 -10.18
CA ILE A 523 -8.29 -0.69 -10.04
C ILE A 523 -7.60 -1.54 -11.11
N GLN A 524 -7.23 -0.90 -12.23
CA GLN A 524 -6.54 -1.53 -13.36
C GLN A 524 -5.07 -1.11 -13.45
N GLY A 525 -4.71 0.04 -12.85
CA GLY A 525 -3.34 0.50 -12.76
C GLY A 525 -2.47 -0.49 -11.98
N SER A 526 -1.21 -0.60 -12.37
CA SER A 526 -0.23 -1.40 -11.64
C SER A 526 0.30 -0.58 -10.46
N PRO A 527 0.32 -1.16 -9.24
CA PRO A 527 0.84 -0.47 -8.07
C PRO A 527 2.34 -0.18 -8.16
N THR A 528 2.77 0.83 -7.43
CA THR A 528 4.17 1.09 -7.08
C THR A 528 4.28 1.18 -5.57
N VAL A 529 5.35 0.66 -5.00
CA VAL A 529 5.71 0.77 -3.59
C VAL A 529 7.00 1.57 -3.50
N ALA A 530 6.99 2.67 -2.78
CA ALA A 530 8.15 3.57 -2.66
C ALA A 530 8.02 4.44 -1.41
N ASP A 531 9.13 4.93 -0.87
CA ASP A 531 9.19 6.03 0.09
C ASP A 531 8.94 7.34 -0.68
N LEU A 532 7.73 7.86 -0.61
CA LEU A 532 7.29 9.02 -1.39
C LEU A 532 7.65 10.35 -0.72
N ASP A 533 7.55 10.43 0.59
CA ASP A 533 7.70 11.69 1.34
C ASP A 533 9.00 11.79 2.16
N GLY A 534 9.83 10.74 2.12
CA GLY A 534 11.20 10.75 2.66
C GLY A 534 11.28 10.46 4.16
N ASP A 535 10.27 9.86 4.77
CA ASP A 535 10.22 9.54 6.19
C ASP A 535 10.69 8.12 6.52
N SER A 536 10.96 7.30 5.49
CA SER A 536 11.51 5.94 5.51
C SER A 536 10.50 4.81 5.74
N ASP A 537 9.23 5.06 5.85
CA ASP A 537 8.21 4.04 5.61
C ASP A 537 7.77 4.06 4.13
N LEU A 538 6.87 3.19 3.74
CA LEU A 538 6.59 2.98 2.33
C LEU A 538 5.14 3.31 2.00
N GLU A 539 4.95 4.00 0.87
CA GLU A 539 3.64 4.23 0.30
C GLU A 539 3.33 3.25 -0.82
N ILE A 540 2.05 2.87 -0.91
CA ILE A 540 1.51 2.10 -2.01
C ILE A 540 0.69 3.03 -2.89
N ILE A 541 1.17 3.25 -4.12
CA ILE A 541 0.61 4.19 -5.07
C ILE A 541 -0.05 3.41 -6.21
N VAL A 542 -1.34 3.67 -6.50
CA VAL A 542 -2.04 3.00 -7.60
C VAL A 542 -3.09 3.87 -8.26
N GLY A 543 -3.15 3.79 -9.59
CA GLY A 543 -4.18 4.43 -10.39
C GLY A 543 -5.47 3.60 -10.48
N ALA A 544 -6.63 4.28 -10.44
CA ALA A 544 -7.94 3.68 -10.58
C ALA A 544 -8.77 4.40 -11.66
N ASP A 545 -10.02 3.92 -11.91
CA ASP A 545 -10.92 4.52 -12.91
C ASP A 545 -11.28 5.99 -12.60
N ASP A 546 -11.17 6.43 -11.35
CA ASP A 546 -11.65 7.73 -10.90
C ASP A 546 -10.69 8.48 -9.96
N LYS A 547 -9.56 7.87 -9.58
CA LYS A 547 -8.64 8.41 -8.57
C LYS A 547 -7.22 7.93 -8.73
N LEU A 548 -6.28 8.72 -8.21
CA LEU A 548 -4.97 8.28 -7.78
C LEU A 548 -5.05 7.98 -6.27
N LEU A 549 -4.72 6.76 -5.90
CA LEU A 549 -4.73 6.25 -4.53
C LEU A 549 -3.28 6.22 -4.02
N VAL A 550 -3.05 6.73 -2.83
CA VAL A 550 -1.78 6.64 -2.11
C VAL A 550 -2.08 6.23 -0.68
N MET A 551 -1.56 5.10 -0.28
CA MET A 551 -1.70 4.55 1.06
C MET A 551 -0.32 4.59 1.72
N ASP A 552 -0.30 5.13 2.91
CA ASP A 552 0.86 5.28 3.76
C ASP A 552 0.90 4.11 4.76
N ILE A 553 2.02 3.41 4.81
CA ILE A 553 2.23 2.22 5.65
C ILE A 553 3.20 2.60 6.78
N SER A 554 2.71 2.58 8.01
CA SER A 554 3.44 3.01 9.21
C SER A 554 4.61 2.09 9.64
N SER A 555 5.26 1.42 8.70
CA SER A 555 6.37 0.50 8.95
C SER A 555 7.50 0.77 7.96
N ASN A 556 8.74 0.77 8.45
CA ASN A 556 9.90 0.81 7.56
C ASN A 556 9.96 -0.48 6.74
N GLY A 557 10.20 -0.34 5.45
CA GLY A 557 10.26 -1.47 4.52
C GLY A 557 11.45 -1.42 3.58
N GLU A 558 11.53 -2.40 2.67
CA GLU A 558 12.57 -2.49 1.64
C GLU A 558 11.95 -2.76 0.26
N THR A 559 12.43 -2.01 -0.74
CA THR A 559 12.00 -2.17 -2.14
C THR A 559 13.13 -2.61 -3.07
N ALA A 560 14.39 -2.34 -2.73
CA ALA A 560 15.54 -2.44 -3.64
C ALA A 560 15.86 -3.88 -4.09
N SER A 561 15.52 -4.88 -3.29
CA SER A 561 15.77 -6.31 -3.58
C SER A 561 14.58 -7.00 -4.24
N TYR A 562 13.47 -6.28 -4.49
CA TYR A 562 12.20 -6.84 -4.93
C TYR A 562 11.74 -6.26 -6.28
N TRP A 563 10.43 -6.32 -6.56
CA TRP A 563 9.79 -5.83 -7.79
C TRP A 563 8.76 -4.73 -7.47
N PRO A 564 9.22 -3.56 -6.98
CA PRO A 564 8.33 -2.59 -6.33
C PRO A 564 7.45 -1.79 -7.29
N THR A 565 7.70 -1.84 -8.60
CA THR A 565 6.96 -1.06 -9.60
C THR A 565 6.72 -1.86 -10.86
N HIS A 566 5.81 -1.39 -11.72
CA HIS A 566 5.51 -1.99 -13.02
C HIS A 566 6.79 -2.20 -13.83
N ARG A 567 7.04 -3.45 -14.25
CA ARG A 567 8.23 -3.91 -14.98
C ARG A 567 9.56 -3.75 -14.21
N GLY A 568 9.49 -3.73 -12.88
CA GLY A 568 10.60 -3.86 -11.94
C GLY A 568 11.41 -2.60 -11.66
N ASN A 569 11.46 -1.64 -12.58
CA ASN A 569 12.26 -0.42 -12.42
C ASN A 569 11.70 0.76 -13.24
N LEU A 570 12.26 1.96 -13.03
CA LEU A 570 11.84 3.20 -13.71
C LEU A 570 12.10 3.19 -15.22
N HIS A 571 13.13 2.47 -15.68
CA HIS A 571 13.46 2.30 -17.10
C HIS A 571 12.56 1.28 -17.81
N ARG A 572 11.69 0.55 -17.07
CA ARG A 572 10.75 -0.46 -17.58
C ARG A 572 11.41 -1.59 -18.38
N THR A 573 12.63 -1.97 -18.01
CA THR A 573 13.39 -3.01 -18.72
C THR A 573 12.81 -4.42 -18.58
N GLY A 574 11.98 -4.65 -17.57
CA GLY A 574 11.36 -5.96 -17.33
C GLY A 574 12.38 -7.05 -17.00
N VAL A 575 13.48 -6.71 -16.34
CA VAL A 575 14.51 -7.66 -15.94
C VAL A 575 14.77 -7.55 -14.44
N LEU A 576 14.83 -8.72 -13.78
CA LEU A 576 15.38 -8.83 -12.45
C LEU A 576 16.87 -9.20 -12.57
N LEU A 577 17.73 -8.23 -12.40
CA LEU A 577 19.18 -8.46 -12.33
C LEU A 577 19.49 -8.91 -10.89
N THR A 578 19.49 -10.22 -10.67
CA THR A 578 20.21 -10.78 -9.53
C THR A 578 21.69 -10.59 -9.83
N THR A 579 22.33 -9.64 -9.18
CA THR A 579 23.76 -9.39 -9.36
C THR A 579 24.57 -10.61 -8.93
N VAL A 580 24.84 -11.52 -9.86
CA VAL A 580 25.93 -12.49 -9.73
C VAL A 580 27.21 -11.73 -10.05
N GLY A 581 27.84 -11.13 -9.02
CA GLY A 581 29.23 -10.75 -9.09
C GLY A 581 29.62 -9.28 -9.22
N VAL A 582 28.77 -8.31 -8.84
CA VAL A 582 29.25 -7.10 -8.17
C VAL A 582 28.64 -7.12 -6.78
N GLU A 583 29.48 -7.33 -5.74
CA GLU A 583 29.15 -6.88 -4.42
C GLU A 583 28.90 -5.35 -4.50
N GLU A 584 27.67 -4.91 -4.89
CA GLU A 584 27.07 -3.88 -4.11
C GLU A 584 26.95 -4.52 -2.75
N ARG A 585 27.84 -4.14 -1.87
CA ARG A 585 27.73 -4.46 -0.47
C ARG A 585 26.31 -4.05 -0.09
N ARG A 586 25.40 -5.02 0.11
CA ARG A 586 24.36 -4.80 1.14
C ARG A 586 25.16 -4.22 2.27
N GLY A 587 24.89 -2.96 2.62
CA GLY A 587 25.68 -2.33 3.67
C GLY A 587 25.59 -3.29 4.83
N LEU A 588 26.75 -3.78 5.31
CA LEU A 588 26.79 -4.76 6.41
C LEU A 588 25.79 -4.30 7.44
N PRO A 589 24.88 -5.15 7.94
CA PRO A 589 23.83 -4.74 8.83
C PRO A 589 24.40 -3.80 9.90
N MET A 590 23.90 -2.58 10.01
CA MET A 590 24.44 -1.58 10.93
C MET A 590 24.14 -1.92 12.40
N SER A 591 23.20 -2.86 12.62
CA SER A 591 22.82 -3.38 13.92
C SER A 591 22.42 -4.85 13.82
N HIS A 592 22.55 -5.61 14.93
CA HIS A 592 21.95 -6.93 15.00
C HIS A 592 20.43 -6.78 15.02
N LYS A 593 19.73 -7.54 14.15
CA LYS A 593 18.28 -7.62 14.12
C LYS A 593 17.83 -9.08 14.34
N LEU A 594 16.62 -9.28 14.83
CA LEU A 594 15.95 -10.57 14.91
C LEU A 594 14.53 -10.36 14.43
N TYR A 595 14.18 -10.98 13.32
CA TYR A 595 12.89 -10.80 12.66
C TYR A 595 11.79 -11.68 13.25
N ALA A 596 10.55 -11.40 12.95
CA ALA A 596 9.43 -12.29 13.25
C ALA A 596 9.64 -13.62 12.53
N ASN A 597 9.25 -14.72 13.15
CA ASN A 597 9.29 -16.03 12.48
C ASN A 597 8.06 -16.18 11.59
N TYR A 598 8.25 -16.76 10.42
CA TYR A 598 7.16 -16.99 9.49
C TYR A 598 7.10 -18.48 9.04
N PRO A 599 5.89 -19.06 8.96
CA PRO A 599 4.61 -18.54 9.48
C PRO A 599 4.57 -18.44 11.01
N ASN A 600 3.72 -17.56 11.57
CA ASN A 600 3.45 -17.46 13.00
C ASN A 600 1.98 -17.04 13.26
N PRO A 601 1.08 -17.94 13.72
CA PRO A 601 1.33 -19.30 14.21
C PRO A 601 1.79 -20.30 13.14
N PHE A 602 2.58 -21.31 13.49
CA PHE A 602 3.15 -22.31 12.58
C PHE A 602 2.83 -23.76 12.94
N ASN A 603 2.91 -24.69 11.93
CA ASN A 603 2.61 -26.13 12.11
C ASN A 603 3.34 -27.01 11.09
N PRO A 604 4.33 -27.79 11.44
CA PRO A 604 5.23 -27.63 12.59
C PRO A 604 6.47 -26.79 12.25
N THR A 605 6.57 -26.27 11.04
CA THR A 605 7.78 -25.63 10.49
C THR A 605 7.62 -24.11 10.45
N THR A 606 8.69 -23.38 10.76
CA THR A 606 8.78 -21.93 10.63
C THR A 606 10.20 -21.51 10.28
N SER A 607 10.36 -20.39 9.59
CA SER A 607 11.65 -19.74 9.33
C SER A 607 11.91 -18.65 10.36
N ILE A 608 13.15 -18.48 10.78
CA ILE A 608 13.62 -17.41 11.67
C ILE A 608 14.75 -16.68 10.95
N ALA A 609 14.52 -15.41 10.60
CA ALA A 609 15.52 -14.55 9.98
C ALA A 609 16.22 -13.69 11.04
N PHE A 610 17.49 -13.33 10.82
CA PHE A 610 18.24 -12.43 11.70
C PHE A 610 19.48 -11.85 11.01
N ASP A 611 19.88 -10.66 11.44
CA ASP A 611 21.06 -9.95 10.95
C ASP A 611 22.15 -9.91 11.98
N ILE A 612 23.40 -10.03 11.50
CA ILE A 612 24.63 -9.93 12.28
C ILE A 612 25.47 -8.75 11.77
N ALA A 613 25.58 -7.70 12.59
CA ALA A 613 26.25 -6.45 12.20
C ALA A 613 27.79 -6.53 12.14
N GLU A 614 28.41 -7.45 12.87
CA GLU A 614 29.86 -7.62 12.96
C GLU A 614 30.22 -9.09 13.19
N ASP A 615 31.37 -9.52 12.72
CA ASP A 615 31.85 -10.88 12.94
C ASP A 615 31.89 -11.19 14.44
N THR A 616 31.03 -12.12 14.88
CA THR A 616 30.86 -12.44 16.32
C THR A 616 30.39 -13.86 16.53
N HIS A 617 30.48 -14.35 17.76
CA HIS A 617 29.85 -15.61 18.14
C HIS A 617 28.38 -15.40 18.44
N VAL A 618 27.52 -16.14 17.71
CA VAL A 618 26.07 -16.02 17.79
C VAL A 618 25.46 -17.30 18.38
N SER A 619 24.46 -17.12 19.25
CA SER A 619 23.61 -18.21 19.77
C SER A 619 22.15 -17.88 19.53
N LEU A 620 21.43 -18.75 18.77
CA LEU A 620 19.99 -18.68 18.60
C LEU A 620 19.34 -19.84 19.39
N GLN A 621 18.51 -19.48 20.37
CA GLN A 621 17.94 -20.42 21.34
C GLN A 621 16.43 -20.32 21.42
N ILE A 622 15.75 -21.46 21.58
CA ILE A 622 14.31 -21.55 21.86
C ILE A 622 14.09 -21.61 23.37
N LEU A 623 13.15 -20.81 23.86
CA LEU A 623 12.79 -20.71 25.28
C LEU A 623 11.31 -21.07 25.48
N ASP A 624 10.99 -21.66 26.63
CA ASP A 624 9.61 -21.85 27.06
C ASP A 624 9.02 -20.56 27.67
N ILE A 625 7.72 -20.54 27.94
CA ILE A 625 7.00 -19.40 28.56
C ILE A 625 7.56 -18.95 29.93
N ARG A 626 8.46 -19.72 30.53
CA ARG A 626 9.16 -19.39 31.79
C ARG A 626 10.57 -18.85 31.54
N GLY A 627 10.94 -18.64 30.27
CA GLY A 627 12.27 -18.16 29.87
C GLY A 627 13.38 -19.21 29.98
N ARG A 628 13.06 -20.52 30.11
CA ARG A 628 14.05 -21.59 30.18
C ARG A 628 14.42 -22.03 28.76
N VAL A 629 15.71 -22.13 28.46
CA VAL A 629 16.20 -22.67 27.19
C VAL A 629 15.78 -24.14 27.04
N VAL A 630 14.98 -24.42 26.01
CA VAL A 630 14.49 -25.76 25.68
C VAL A 630 15.14 -26.33 24.42
N GLY A 631 15.69 -25.46 23.55
CA GLY A 631 16.47 -25.85 22.37
C GLY A 631 17.53 -24.80 22.04
N GLU A 632 18.53 -25.19 21.27
CA GLU A 632 19.54 -24.31 20.69
C GLU A 632 19.67 -24.67 19.22
N LEU A 633 19.43 -23.70 18.36
CA LEU A 633 19.37 -23.85 16.91
C LEU A 633 20.73 -23.53 16.28
N ILE A 634 21.42 -22.51 16.80
CA ILE A 634 22.76 -22.08 16.38
C ILE A 634 23.60 -21.81 17.63
N SER A 635 24.88 -22.16 17.56
CA SER A 635 25.93 -21.71 18.49
C SER A 635 27.26 -21.77 17.75
N ALA A 636 27.61 -20.71 17.02
CA ALA A 636 28.76 -20.65 16.13
C ALA A 636 29.33 -19.22 15.97
N PRO A 637 30.62 -19.07 15.60
CA PRO A 637 31.10 -17.82 15.04
C PRO A 637 30.44 -17.60 13.66
N MET A 638 29.87 -16.41 13.47
CA MET A 638 29.24 -15.98 12.22
C MET A 638 29.84 -14.65 11.75
N THR A 639 29.93 -14.47 10.44
CA THR A 639 30.35 -13.21 9.83
C THR A 639 29.19 -12.19 9.84
N SER A 640 29.49 -10.93 9.60
CA SER A 640 28.43 -9.93 9.39
C SER A 640 27.64 -10.27 8.13
N GLY A 641 26.31 -10.18 8.21
CA GLY A 641 25.40 -10.56 7.11
C GLY A 641 24.02 -10.92 7.63
N SER A 642 23.09 -11.15 6.70
CA SER A 642 21.72 -11.61 6.95
C SER A 642 21.66 -13.13 6.87
N TYR A 643 20.90 -13.74 7.78
CA TYR A 643 20.83 -15.20 7.93
C TYR A 643 19.39 -15.64 8.13
N ARG A 644 19.06 -16.81 7.61
CA ARG A 644 17.76 -17.45 7.81
C ARG A 644 17.93 -18.90 8.24
N LEU A 645 17.09 -19.36 9.15
CA LEU A 645 17.11 -20.72 9.66
C LEU A 645 15.71 -21.29 9.72
N LYS A 646 15.50 -22.43 9.09
CA LYS A 646 14.24 -23.18 9.18
C LYS A 646 14.23 -24.06 10.42
N TRP A 647 13.19 -23.89 11.27
CA TRP A 647 12.97 -24.75 12.43
C TRP A 647 11.73 -25.63 12.22
N ASN A 648 11.90 -26.95 12.34
CA ASN A 648 10.87 -27.95 12.09
C ASN A 648 9.97 -28.25 13.33
N GLY A 649 9.97 -27.42 14.34
CA GLY A 649 9.18 -27.64 15.56
C GLY A 649 9.70 -28.76 16.44
N GLU A 650 10.97 -29.18 16.32
CA GLU A 650 11.56 -30.23 17.14
C GLU A 650 12.48 -29.69 18.24
N LEU A 651 12.33 -30.23 19.42
CA LEU A 651 13.20 -29.95 20.57
C LEU A 651 13.90 -31.24 20.99
N ARG A 652 15.23 -31.28 20.88
CA ARG A 652 16.07 -32.44 21.25
C ARG A 652 15.62 -33.76 20.58
N GLY A 653 15.25 -33.65 19.27
CA GLY A 653 14.85 -34.81 18.46
C GLY A 653 13.44 -35.35 18.78
N ARG A 654 12.57 -34.54 19.37
CA ARG A 654 11.15 -34.83 19.60
C ARG A 654 10.30 -33.65 19.21
N PRO A 655 9.10 -33.86 18.63
CA PRO A 655 8.17 -32.78 18.40
C PRO A 655 7.90 -31.95 19.65
N ALA A 656 7.93 -30.65 19.53
CA ALA A 656 7.57 -29.71 20.59
C ALA A 656 6.05 -29.76 20.83
N ASP A 657 5.62 -29.51 22.06
CA ASP A 657 4.20 -29.39 22.39
C ASP A 657 3.65 -28.07 21.80
N ALA A 658 2.39 -28.10 21.31
CA ALA A 658 1.71 -26.87 20.89
C ALA A 658 1.67 -25.85 22.04
N GLY A 659 1.96 -24.58 21.70
CA GLY A 659 2.00 -23.52 22.70
C GLY A 659 2.88 -22.34 22.30
N ILE A 660 3.01 -21.38 23.20
CA ILE A 660 3.83 -20.19 23.04
C ILE A 660 5.28 -20.52 23.42
N TYR A 661 6.19 -20.16 22.55
CA TYR A 661 7.63 -20.18 22.73
C TYR A 661 8.21 -18.79 22.49
N PHE A 662 9.46 -18.59 22.90
CA PHE A 662 10.26 -17.44 22.55
C PHE A 662 11.54 -17.95 21.88
N TYR A 663 12.07 -17.19 20.94
CA TYR A 663 13.41 -17.43 20.43
C TYR A 663 14.29 -16.21 20.74
N ARG A 664 15.55 -16.47 21.01
CA ARG A 664 16.50 -15.49 21.48
C ARG A 664 17.79 -15.57 20.70
N LEU A 665 18.11 -14.48 20.00
CA LEU A 665 19.40 -14.27 19.39
C LEU A 665 20.31 -13.56 20.40
N SER A 666 21.51 -14.09 20.61
CA SER A 666 22.50 -13.52 21.52
C SER A 666 23.86 -13.42 20.83
N SER A 667 24.49 -12.26 20.87
CA SER A 667 25.87 -11.99 20.50
C SER A 667 26.67 -11.47 21.70
N GLN A 668 27.94 -11.08 21.49
CA GLN A 668 28.74 -10.52 22.59
C GLN A 668 28.14 -9.28 23.23
N ASN A 669 27.45 -8.44 22.43
CA ASN A 669 26.98 -7.11 22.83
C ASN A 669 25.45 -6.94 22.70
N SER A 670 24.70 -7.95 22.21
CA SER A 670 23.28 -7.82 21.95
C SER A 670 22.49 -9.07 22.35
N ILE A 671 21.27 -8.85 22.85
CA ILE A 671 20.28 -9.91 23.10
C ILE A 671 18.94 -9.42 22.57
N LEU A 672 18.41 -10.15 21.60
CA LEU A 672 17.11 -9.91 20.97
C LEU A 672 16.19 -11.10 21.24
N VAL A 673 14.91 -10.85 21.47
CA VAL A 673 13.94 -11.90 21.80
C VAL A 673 12.62 -11.60 21.10
N ARG A 674 12.07 -12.64 20.45
CA ARG A 674 10.73 -12.58 19.86
C ARG A 674 9.85 -13.76 20.30
N LYS A 675 8.54 -13.61 20.14
CA LYS A 675 7.51 -14.59 20.49
C LYS A 675 7.10 -15.37 19.25
N MET A 676 6.80 -16.66 19.40
CA MET A 676 6.22 -17.51 18.36
C MET A 676 5.18 -18.46 18.94
N THR A 677 4.25 -18.92 18.10
CA THR A 677 3.16 -19.81 18.49
C THR A 677 3.16 -21.08 17.62
N LEU A 678 3.42 -22.23 18.22
CA LEU A 678 3.33 -23.53 17.56
C LEU A 678 1.91 -24.09 17.71
N LEU A 679 1.26 -24.37 16.59
CA LEU A 679 0.01 -25.10 16.50
C LEU A 679 0.27 -26.61 16.51
N LYS A 680 -0.79 -27.40 16.55
CA LYS A 680 -0.67 -28.86 16.61
C LYS A 680 -1.26 -29.50 15.36
#